data_a578c2f6aeb3f6424ea8ccd09118249e
#
_entry.id   a578c2f6aeb3f6424ea8ccd09118249e
#
_cell.length_a   1.000
_cell.length_b   1.000
_cell.length_c   1.000
_cell.angle_alpha   90.00
_cell.angle_beta   90.00
_cell.angle_gamma   90.00
#
_symmetry.space_group_name_H-M   'P 1'
#
loop_
_entity.id
_entity.type
_entity.pdbx_description
1 polymer ?
#
loop_
_entity_poly.entity_id
_entity_poly.type
_entity_poly.pdbx_seq_one_letter_code
_entity_poly.pdbx_strand_id
1 'polypeptide(L)'
;MTKPSYYITTPIYYPSDNLHIGHAYCTTIADSLARFHRLKGEDVFFLTGSDEHGLKIQRKAKEKGVTPIQYVDAIIANFKLLWERLHISNNDFIRTSQERHHKVVQDALQKIYDQGDIYKKNYKGLYCVPCESYWLERQLDENGCCPDCHRPVEEMEEESYFFKMSKYQDWWLQFIEEHPDFIQPASRRNEMINFVKQGLEDLCITRTTFDWGIPVPFDKKHVVYVWFDALLNYLTGIKYGVDDEFFHKFWPANLHLVGKEIVRFHTIIWPIMLHAMGLEMPQEVYGHGWLVVDGDKMSKSKGNVIDPLGLIDEFGADAIRYFLLREINLGSDGNFSRDALINRVNADLANDLGNLLHRTVSMIEKYHGGIVTDTGASEPIDDELKALIKETVANYVKAMDNMEINTAIKGVWALISRANKYIDETAPWILAKDEAKADRLKTVMYNLAETLRIVAILISPYIPTTSPKIYTQLGLQVPEQFLLADAEWGKLPNGTKVCKGEPLYPRIEVTEDGATIIGGKRYEHKAAAPALKEEEKPAMEPIKPEITFPDFEKIDLRVGKVLEAEKVKKSKKLLKLQVEIGNEVRTIVSGISQYYEPEQMVGRNVVVVANLAPAKLMGIESCGMLLCASDGQGKLALVDPTELVSGSRVK
;
A
#
# COMPACT_ATOMS: atom_id res chain seq x y z
N MET A 1 0.59 -22.81 -32.23
CA MET A 1 0.86 -22.95 -30.79
C MET A 1 -0.13 -22.04 -30.07
N THR A 2 -0.83 -22.53 -29.05
CA THR A 2 -1.67 -21.70 -28.19
C THR A 2 -0.77 -20.69 -27.46
N LYS A 3 -1.21 -19.42 -27.36
CA LYS A 3 -0.50 -18.41 -26.58
C LYS A 3 -0.44 -18.84 -25.11
N PRO A 4 0.67 -18.61 -24.39
CA PRO A 4 0.70 -18.78 -22.94
C PRO A 4 -0.40 -17.95 -22.29
N SER A 5 -1.06 -18.49 -21.28
CA SER A 5 -2.07 -17.78 -20.51
C SER A 5 -1.46 -17.20 -19.23
N TYR A 6 -1.99 -16.06 -18.78
CA TYR A 6 -1.60 -15.45 -17.52
C TYR A 6 -2.84 -14.92 -16.78
N TYR A 7 -3.07 -15.43 -15.59
CA TYR A 7 -4.19 -15.02 -14.74
C TYR A 7 -3.67 -14.27 -13.51
N ILE A 8 -4.03 -12.99 -13.43
CA ILE A 8 -3.69 -12.09 -12.33
C ILE A 8 -4.93 -11.53 -11.67
N THR A 9 -4.89 -11.38 -10.35
CA THR A 9 -5.99 -10.83 -9.57
C THR A 9 -5.53 -9.77 -8.59
N THR A 10 -6.41 -8.81 -8.30
CA THR A 10 -6.36 -8.00 -7.07
C THR A 10 -7.24 -8.63 -5.99
N PRO A 11 -7.22 -8.15 -4.75
CA PRO A 11 -8.34 -8.37 -3.83
C PRO A 11 -9.62 -7.81 -4.42
N ILE A 12 -10.75 -8.36 -4.03
CA ILE A 12 -12.04 -7.69 -4.20
C ILE A 12 -12.23 -6.71 -3.04
N TYR A 13 -12.57 -5.46 -3.37
CA TYR A 13 -12.56 -4.36 -2.41
C TYR A 13 -13.89 -4.24 -1.67
N TYR A 14 -13.81 -4.02 -0.34
CA TYR A 14 -14.99 -3.93 0.52
C TYR A 14 -15.67 -2.56 0.41
N PRO A 15 -16.91 -2.45 -0.13
CA PRO A 15 -17.56 -1.18 -0.45
C PRO A 15 -18.19 -0.52 0.78
N SER A 16 -17.48 -0.49 1.90
CA SER A 16 -17.94 0.26 3.07
C SER A 16 -17.78 1.76 2.89
N ASP A 17 -17.00 2.18 1.90
CA ASP A 17 -16.72 3.58 1.54
C ASP A 17 -16.02 3.66 0.17
N ASN A 18 -15.78 4.91 -0.33
CA ASN A 18 -15.02 5.13 -1.55
C ASN A 18 -13.57 4.63 -1.40
N LEU A 19 -12.99 4.24 -2.53
CA LEU A 19 -11.59 3.82 -2.60
C LEU A 19 -10.65 5.01 -2.35
N HIS A 20 -9.50 4.74 -1.75
CA HIS A 20 -8.43 5.70 -1.52
C HIS A 20 -7.18 5.32 -2.33
N ILE A 21 -6.15 6.17 -2.29
CA ILE A 21 -4.92 5.99 -3.07
C ILE A 21 -4.23 4.63 -2.84
N GLY A 22 -4.38 4.00 -1.67
CA GLY A 22 -3.85 2.65 -1.40
C GLY A 22 -4.50 1.55 -2.25
N HIS A 23 -5.80 1.65 -2.52
CA HIS A 23 -6.49 0.73 -3.45
C HIS A 23 -6.05 0.98 -4.90
N ALA A 24 -5.91 2.26 -5.27
CA ALA A 24 -5.37 2.65 -6.57
C ALA A 24 -3.94 2.10 -6.78
N TYR A 25 -3.11 2.10 -5.73
CA TYR A 25 -1.76 1.53 -5.75
C TYR A 25 -1.78 0.04 -6.09
N CYS A 26 -2.53 -0.77 -5.31
CA CYS A 26 -2.65 -2.22 -5.55
C CYS A 26 -3.13 -2.51 -6.99
N THR A 27 -4.21 -1.86 -7.42
CA THR A 27 -4.79 -2.12 -8.74
C THR A 27 -3.89 -1.64 -9.88
N THR A 28 -3.15 -0.53 -9.69
CA THR A 28 -2.17 -0.05 -10.68
C THR A 28 -0.98 -1.00 -10.84
N ILE A 29 -0.51 -1.63 -9.76
CA ILE A 29 0.52 -2.68 -9.85
C ILE A 29 0.01 -3.85 -10.69
N ALA A 30 -1.16 -4.39 -10.33
CA ALA A 30 -1.75 -5.53 -11.04
C ALA A 30 -1.99 -5.21 -12.53
N ASP A 31 -2.50 -4.01 -12.84
CA ASP A 31 -2.70 -3.56 -14.21
C ASP A 31 -1.39 -3.45 -14.99
N SER A 32 -0.33 -2.95 -14.35
CA SER A 32 0.98 -2.81 -15.00
C SER A 32 1.60 -4.17 -15.31
N LEU A 33 1.45 -5.16 -14.43
CA LEU A 33 1.86 -6.53 -14.67
C LEU A 33 1.00 -7.19 -15.76
N ALA A 34 -0.32 -7.01 -15.71
CA ALA A 34 -1.22 -7.51 -16.76
C ALA A 34 -0.85 -6.95 -18.15
N ARG A 35 -0.56 -5.64 -18.22
CA ARG A 35 -0.11 -5.00 -19.47
C ARG A 35 1.27 -5.49 -19.93
N PHE A 36 2.18 -5.75 -19.00
CA PHE A 36 3.49 -6.33 -19.34
C PHE A 36 3.35 -7.74 -19.93
N HIS A 37 2.53 -8.61 -19.36
CA HIS A 37 2.29 -9.93 -19.92
C HIS A 37 1.59 -9.86 -21.29
N ARG A 38 0.68 -8.91 -21.50
CA ARG A 38 0.12 -8.62 -22.83
C ARG A 38 1.20 -8.10 -23.79
N LEU A 39 2.13 -7.26 -23.32
CA LEU A 39 3.27 -6.77 -24.09
C LEU A 39 4.16 -7.94 -24.54
N LYS A 40 4.32 -9.00 -23.74
CA LYS A 40 4.97 -10.27 -24.12
C LYS A 40 4.17 -11.08 -25.15
N GLY A 41 2.93 -10.73 -25.42
CA GLY A 41 2.03 -11.44 -26.34
C GLY A 41 1.25 -12.58 -25.70
N GLU A 42 1.22 -12.67 -24.37
CA GLU A 42 0.47 -13.67 -23.63
C GLU A 42 -1.03 -13.34 -23.61
N ASP A 43 -1.86 -14.37 -23.39
CA ASP A 43 -3.32 -14.22 -23.23
C ASP A 43 -3.63 -13.98 -21.75
N VAL A 44 -3.93 -12.74 -21.41
CA VAL A 44 -4.03 -12.30 -20.01
C VAL A 44 -5.48 -12.15 -19.57
N PHE A 45 -5.81 -12.75 -18.42
CA PHE A 45 -7.06 -12.47 -17.71
C PHE A 45 -6.75 -11.73 -16.41
N PHE A 46 -7.24 -10.50 -16.29
CA PHE A 46 -7.09 -9.67 -15.10
C PHE A 46 -8.43 -9.48 -14.41
N LEU A 47 -8.54 -10.01 -13.18
CA LEU A 47 -9.75 -9.95 -12.35
C LEU A 47 -9.57 -8.95 -11.20
N THR A 48 -10.57 -8.10 -11.02
CA THR A 48 -10.77 -7.26 -9.83
C THR A 48 -12.25 -7.28 -9.47
N GLY A 49 -12.66 -6.67 -8.35
CA GLY A 49 -14.07 -6.70 -7.99
C GLY A 49 -14.39 -6.08 -6.64
N SER A 50 -15.56 -6.43 -6.12
CA SER A 50 -16.07 -5.95 -4.84
C SER A 50 -16.61 -7.08 -3.97
N ASP A 51 -16.27 -7.02 -2.68
CA ASP A 51 -16.79 -7.87 -1.61
C ASP A 51 -17.93 -7.14 -0.91
N GLU A 52 -19.19 -7.56 -1.18
CA GLU A 52 -20.37 -6.75 -0.91
C GLU A 52 -21.22 -7.25 0.27
N HIS A 53 -20.89 -8.39 0.86
CA HIS A 53 -21.65 -8.99 1.94
C HIS A 53 -21.14 -8.59 3.35
N GLY A 54 -21.89 -8.94 4.38
CA GLY A 54 -21.49 -8.81 5.77
C GLY A 54 -22.28 -7.79 6.58
N LEU A 55 -22.10 -7.89 7.91
CA LEU A 55 -22.82 -7.10 8.91
C LEU A 55 -22.57 -5.59 8.78
N LYS A 56 -21.35 -5.22 8.44
CA LYS A 56 -20.96 -3.79 8.32
C LYS A 56 -21.71 -3.09 7.18
N ILE A 57 -21.87 -3.76 6.03
CA ILE A 57 -22.65 -3.23 4.91
C ILE A 57 -24.13 -3.12 5.28
N GLN A 58 -24.70 -4.15 5.91
CA GLN A 58 -26.08 -4.13 6.35
C GLN A 58 -26.35 -2.99 7.35
N ARG A 59 -25.47 -2.78 8.35
CA ARG A 59 -25.57 -1.67 9.28
C ARG A 59 -25.53 -0.30 8.59
N LYS A 60 -24.57 -0.11 7.66
CA LYS A 60 -24.45 1.14 6.90
C LYS A 60 -25.63 1.43 5.97
N ALA A 61 -26.18 0.42 5.34
CA ALA A 61 -27.38 0.54 4.53
C ALA A 61 -28.58 0.96 5.39
N LYS A 62 -28.76 0.33 6.56
CA LYS A 62 -29.79 0.67 7.54
C LYS A 62 -29.66 2.12 8.06
N GLU A 63 -28.43 2.56 8.37
CA GLU A 63 -28.15 3.95 8.80
C GLU A 63 -28.57 4.97 7.73
N LYS A 64 -28.42 4.62 6.44
CA LYS A 64 -28.82 5.45 5.30
C LYS A 64 -30.27 5.27 4.85
N GLY A 65 -31.03 4.36 5.47
CA GLY A 65 -32.43 4.09 5.12
C GLY A 65 -32.62 3.46 3.74
N VAL A 66 -31.63 2.71 3.24
CA VAL A 66 -31.66 2.03 1.94
C VAL A 66 -31.44 0.53 2.10
N THR A 67 -31.71 -0.25 1.05
CA THR A 67 -31.36 -1.68 1.04
C THR A 67 -29.84 -1.86 0.88
N PRO A 68 -29.25 -2.98 1.36
CA PRO A 68 -27.83 -3.26 1.18
C PRO A 68 -27.39 -3.20 -0.30
N ILE A 69 -28.15 -3.75 -1.21
CA ILE A 69 -27.82 -3.71 -2.65
C ILE A 69 -27.82 -2.27 -3.20
N GLN A 70 -28.77 -1.42 -2.82
CA GLN A 70 -28.78 -0.01 -3.22
C GLN A 70 -27.58 0.76 -2.65
N TYR A 71 -27.18 0.40 -1.41
CA TYR A 71 -26.01 1.00 -0.78
C TYR A 71 -24.73 0.67 -1.54
N VAL A 72 -24.50 -0.62 -1.85
CA VAL A 72 -23.27 -1.04 -2.54
C VAL A 72 -23.25 -0.57 -4.00
N ASP A 73 -24.39 -0.57 -4.72
CA ASP A 73 -24.48 -0.09 -6.10
C ASP A 73 -24.00 1.36 -6.25
N ALA A 74 -24.38 2.22 -5.31
CA ALA A 74 -23.94 3.62 -5.32
C ALA A 74 -22.41 3.77 -5.14
N ILE A 75 -21.79 2.91 -4.33
CA ILE A 75 -20.34 2.95 -4.08
C ILE A 75 -19.58 2.30 -5.23
N ILE A 76 -20.07 1.18 -5.76
CA ILE A 76 -19.43 0.46 -6.87
C ILE A 76 -19.36 1.32 -8.15
N ALA A 77 -20.31 2.20 -8.35
CA ALA A 77 -20.24 3.16 -9.45
C ALA A 77 -18.95 4.02 -9.36
N ASN A 78 -18.57 4.46 -8.15
CA ASN A 78 -17.33 5.21 -7.91
C ASN A 78 -16.07 4.33 -8.09
N PHE A 79 -16.12 3.03 -7.74
CA PHE A 79 -15.02 2.10 -7.98
C PHE A 79 -14.75 1.98 -9.48
N LYS A 80 -15.80 1.72 -10.26
CA LYS A 80 -15.69 1.60 -11.72
C LYS A 80 -15.22 2.90 -12.36
N LEU A 81 -15.71 4.05 -11.91
CA LEU A 81 -15.23 5.35 -12.36
C LEU A 81 -13.72 5.53 -12.10
N LEU A 82 -13.26 5.13 -10.91
CA LEU A 82 -11.83 5.24 -10.59
C LEU A 82 -10.98 4.34 -11.50
N TRP A 83 -11.42 3.09 -11.76
CA TRP A 83 -10.71 2.18 -12.67
C TRP A 83 -10.69 2.70 -14.11
N GLU A 84 -11.79 3.25 -14.59
CA GLU A 84 -11.86 3.91 -15.90
C GLU A 84 -10.88 5.10 -15.97
N ARG A 85 -10.90 5.96 -14.96
CA ARG A 85 -10.05 7.15 -14.90
C ARG A 85 -8.56 6.81 -14.75
N LEU A 86 -8.20 5.69 -14.13
CA LEU A 86 -6.84 5.16 -14.05
C LEU A 86 -6.43 4.31 -15.25
N HIS A 87 -7.34 4.12 -16.22
CA HIS A 87 -7.12 3.23 -17.38
C HIS A 87 -6.80 1.78 -16.98
N ILE A 88 -7.45 1.26 -15.92
CA ILE A 88 -7.31 -0.13 -15.51
C ILE A 88 -7.90 -1.05 -16.56
N SER A 89 -7.14 -2.05 -16.98
CA SER A 89 -7.45 -2.94 -18.12
C SER A 89 -7.98 -4.31 -17.68
N ASN A 90 -8.73 -4.36 -16.57
CA ASN A 90 -9.35 -5.59 -16.09
C ASN A 90 -10.33 -6.19 -17.10
N ASN A 91 -10.33 -7.53 -17.19
CA ASN A 91 -11.22 -8.28 -18.07
C ASN A 91 -12.60 -8.50 -17.45
N ASP A 92 -12.67 -8.63 -16.12
CA ASP A 92 -13.93 -8.74 -15.39
C ASP A 92 -13.87 -7.94 -14.08
N PHE A 93 -15.03 -7.48 -13.65
CA PHE A 93 -15.26 -6.88 -12.35
C PHE A 93 -16.30 -7.74 -11.61
N ILE A 94 -15.83 -8.67 -10.78
CA ILE A 94 -16.69 -9.58 -10.03
C ILE A 94 -17.34 -8.87 -8.84
N ARG A 95 -18.62 -9.11 -8.61
CA ARG A 95 -19.34 -8.66 -7.42
C ARG A 95 -19.85 -9.89 -6.67
N THR A 96 -19.62 -9.97 -5.38
CA THR A 96 -20.08 -11.14 -4.60
C THR A 96 -21.60 -11.22 -4.52
N SER A 97 -22.32 -10.11 -4.72
CA SER A 97 -23.78 -10.09 -4.81
C SER A 97 -24.37 -10.65 -6.12
N GLN A 98 -23.54 -11.05 -7.10
CA GLN A 98 -24.03 -11.63 -8.36
C GLN A 98 -24.43 -13.09 -8.22
N GLU A 99 -25.53 -13.47 -8.88
CA GLU A 99 -26.05 -14.84 -8.89
C GLU A 99 -24.99 -15.87 -9.32
N ARG A 100 -24.15 -15.54 -10.31
CA ARG A 100 -23.06 -16.42 -10.75
C ARG A 100 -22.07 -16.74 -9.63
N HIS A 101 -21.88 -15.81 -8.69
CA HIS A 101 -20.98 -16.01 -7.55
C HIS A 101 -21.69 -16.83 -6.46
N HIS A 102 -22.94 -16.51 -6.15
CA HIS A 102 -23.74 -17.27 -5.20
C HIS A 102 -23.70 -18.77 -5.49
N LYS A 103 -23.89 -19.13 -6.78
CA LYS A 103 -23.87 -20.53 -7.21
C LYS A 103 -22.53 -21.21 -6.92
N VAL A 104 -21.41 -20.60 -7.28
CA VAL A 104 -20.07 -21.17 -7.05
C VAL A 104 -19.81 -21.35 -5.56
N VAL A 105 -20.20 -20.38 -4.73
CA VAL A 105 -20.04 -20.45 -3.26
C VAL A 105 -20.89 -21.58 -2.68
N GLN A 106 -22.15 -21.70 -3.09
CA GLN A 106 -23.05 -22.74 -2.61
C GLN A 106 -22.60 -24.15 -3.03
N ASP A 107 -22.14 -24.30 -4.28
CA ASP A 107 -21.63 -25.59 -4.79
C ASP A 107 -20.35 -26.01 -4.05
N ALA A 108 -19.41 -25.06 -3.81
CA ALA A 108 -18.21 -25.31 -3.04
C ALA A 108 -18.51 -25.70 -1.59
N LEU A 109 -19.41 -24.97 -0.94
CA LEU A 109 -19.80 -25.21 0.44
C LEU A 109 -20.48 -26.57 0.59
N GLN A 110 -21.39 -26.92 -0.33
CA GLN A 110 -22.07 -28.23 -0.35
C GLN A 110 -21.06 -29.36 -0.51
N LYS A 111 -20.12 -29.24 -1.46
CA LYS A 111 -19.06 -30.23 -1.70
C LYS A 111 -18.25 -30.51 -0.45
N ILE A 112 -17.80 -29.47 0.26
CA ILE A 112 -16.97 -29.60 1.47
C ILE A 112 -17.82 -30.15 2.64
N TYR A 113 -19.12 -29.81 2.71
CA TYR A 113 -20.05 -30.36 3.69
C TYR A 113 -20.27 -31.86 3.48
N ASP A 114 -20.52 -32.31 2.25
CA ASP A 114 -20.75 -33.72 1.92
C ASP A 114 -19.52 -34.60 2.18
N GLN A 115 -18.31 -34.03 2.16
CA GLN A 115 -17.07 -34.70 2.55
C GLN A 115 -16.92 -34.87 4.07
N GLY A 116 -17.80 -34.24 4.87
CA GLY A 116 -17.76 -34.28 6.33
C GLY A 116 -16.71 -33.34 6.95
N ASP A 117 -16.22 -32.37 6.19
CA ASP A 117 -15.24 -31.38 6.67
C ASP A 117 -15.90 -30.10 7.22
N ILE A 118 -17.23 -30.07 7.26
CA ILE A 118 -18.03 -29.03 7.91
C ILE A 118 -18.89 -29.65 8.99
N TYR A 119 -18.90 -29.06 10.19
CA TYR A 119 -19.73 -29.49 11.30
C TYR A 119 -20.35 -28.30 12.03
N LYS A 120 -21.44 -28.56 12.78
CA LYS A 120 -22.22 -27.55 13.48
C LYS A 120 -21.81 -27.49 14.95
N LYS A 121 -21.67 -26.28 15.50
CA LYS A 121 -21.31 -26.05 16.91
C LYS A 121 -21.85 -24.71 17.40
N ASN A 122 -22.30 -24.63 18.65
CA ASN A 122 -22.52 -23.37 19.32
C ASN A 122 -21.17 -22.74 19.63
N TYR A 123 -21.00 -21.50 19.22
CA TYR A 123 -19.76 -20.75 19.39
C TYR A 123 -20.01 -19.44 20.13
N LYS A 124 -19.18 -19.21 21.14
CA LYS A 124 -19.08 -17.93 21.82
C LYS A 124 -17.66 -17.41 21.59
N GLY A 125 -17.54 -16.23 21.00
CA GLY A 125 -16.26 -15.66 20.64
C GLY A 125 -16.27 -14.14 20.61
N LEU A 126 -15.07 -13.58 20.53
CA LEU A 126 -14.82 -12.14 20.45
C LEU A 126 -14.76 -11.73 18.98
N TYR A 127 -15.75 -10.97 18.52
CA TYR A 127 -15.92 -10.59 17.13
C TYR A 127 -15.54 -9.14 16.87
N CYS A 128 -14.65 -8.92 15.91
CA CYS A 128 -14.33 -7.59 15.42
C CYS A 128 -15.24 -7.24 14.24
N VAL A 129 -16.22 -6.37 14.44
CA VAL A 129 -17.15 -5.94 13.38
C VAL A 129 -16.44 -5.24 12.22
N PRO A 130 -15.44 -4.35 12.42
CA PRO A 130 -14.72 -3.72 11.32
C PRO A 130 -13.91 -4.66 10.41
N CYS A 131 -13.32 -5.72 11.00
CA CYS A 131 -12.51 -6.71 10.27
C CYS A 131 -13.32 -7.95 9.89
N GLU A 132 -14.56 -8.05 10.40
CA GLU A 132 -15.44 -9.20 10.26
C GLU A 132 -14.77 -10.53 10.65
N SER A 133 -13.99 -10.52 11.73
CA SER A 133 -13.17 -11.66 12.18
C SER A 133 -13.42 -11.99 13.64
N TYR A 134 -13.44 -13.29 13.96
CA TYR A 134 -13.41 -13.77 15.33
C TYR A 134 -11.96 -13.90 15.84
N TRP A 135 -11.81 -13.62 17.12
CA TRP A 135 -10.55 -13.71 17.83
C TRP A 135 -10.72 -14.52 19.13
N LEU A 136 -9.69 -15.26 19.49
CA LEU A 136 -9.57 -15.81 20.83
C LEU A 136 -9.02 -14.73 21.77
N GLU A 137 -9.35 -14.80 23.04
CA GLU A 137 -8.86 -13.87 24.05
C GLU A 137 -7.30 -13.73 24.02
N ARG A 138 -6.59 -14.87 23.86
CA ARG A 138 -5.12 -14.90 23.74
C ARG A 138 -4.54 -14.24 22.47
N GLN A 139 -5.38 -13.95 21.50
CA GLN A 139 -4.99 -13.35 20.21
C GLN A 139 -5.26 -11.85 20.16
N LEU A 140 -5.96 -11.31 21.15
CA LEU A 140 -6.19 -9.88 21.24
C LEU A 140 -4.88 -9.15 21.53
N ASP A 141 -4.85 -7.88 21.19
CA ASP A 141 -3.72 -7.01 21.54
C ASP A 141 -3.66 -6.73 23.06
N GLU A 142 -2.63 -6.02 23.49
CA GLU A 142 -2.39 -5.67 24.90
C GLU A 142 -3.53 -4.88 25.56
N ASN A 143 -4.41 -4.25 24.76
CA ASN A 143 -5.58 -3.50 25.23
C ASN A 143 -6.88 -4.33 25.15
N GLY A 144 -6.81 -5.62 24.83
CA GLY A 144 -7.98 -6.48 24.64
C GLY A 144 -8.76 -6.18 23.37
N CYS A 145 -8.13 -5.55 22.37
CA CYS A 145 -8.72 -5.16 21.11
C CYS A 145 -8.29 -6.10 19.96
N CYS A 146 -8.92 -5.94 18.81
CA CYS A 146 -8.58 -6.66 17.60
C CYS A 146 -7.11 -6.41 17.20
N PRO A 147 -6.28 -7.44 17.00
CA PRO A 147 -4.86 -7.27 16.68
C PRO A 147 -4.62 -6.65 15.30
N ASP A 148 -5.60 -6.75 14.37
CA ASP A 148 -5.46 -6.23 13.02
C ASP A 148 -5.80 -4.73 12.91
N CYS A 149 -6.81 -4.26 13.65
CA CYS A 149 -7.29 -2.87 13.52
C CYS A 149 -7.32 -2.08 14.83
N HIS A 150 -6.94 -2.69 15.96
CA HIS A 150 -6.88 -2.08 17.31
C HIS A 150 -8.21 -1.48 17.79
N ARG A 151 -9.35 -2.01 17.31
CA ARG A 151 -10.69 -1.60 17.74
C ARG A 151 -11.29 -2.60 18.71
N PRO A 152 -12.23 -2.17 19.58
CA PRO A 152 -12.92 -3.06 20.49
C PRO A 152 -13.59 -4.23 19.77
N VAL A 153 -13.59 -5.40 20.40
CA VAL A 153 -14.31 -6.60 19.97
C VAL A 153 -15.62 -6.73 20.74
N GLU A 154 -16.63 -7.34 20.12
CA GLU A 154 -17.93 -7.61 20.71
C GLU A 154 -18.04 -9.11 21.04
N GLU A 155 -18.57 -9.47 22.22
CA GLU A 155 -18.85 -10.86 22.52
C GLU A 155 -20.09 -11.30 21.74
N MET A 156 -19.97 -12.36 20.93
CA MET A 156 -21.06 -12.92 20.15
C MET A 156 -21.21 -14.40 20.44
N GLU A 157 -22.44 -14.84 20.66
CA GLU A 157 -22.80 -16.24 20.84
C GLU A 157 -23.81 -16.62 19.77
N GLU A 158 -23.46 -17.58 18.91
CA GLU A 158 -24.35 -18.08 17.86
C GLU A 158 -24.08 -19.54 17.53
N GLU A 159 -25.11 -20.22 17.03
CA GLU A 159 -24.93 -21.53 16.39
C GLU A 159 -24.33 -21.29 15.00
N SER A 160 -23.21 -21.94 14.72
CA SER A 160 -22.49 -21.75 13.45
C SER A 160 -21.93 -23.07 12.92
N TYR A 161 -21.67 -23.09 11.61
CA TYR A 161 -20.93 -24.18 10.99
C TYR A 161 -19.44 -23.85 10.94
N PHE A 162 -18.62 -24.88 11.15
CA PHE A 162 -17.16 -24.79 11.19
C PHE A 162 -16.54 -25.66 10.13
N PHE A 163 -15.59 -25.10 9.39
CA PHE A 163 -14.73 -25.83 8.46
C PHE A 163 -13.52 -26.37 9.22
N LYS A 164 -13.26 -27.69 9.13
CA LYS A 164 -12.17 -28.40 9.80
C LYS A 164 -10.81 -28.02 9.22
N MET A 165 -10.43 -26.77 9.37
CA MET A 165 -9.17 -26.23 8.82
C MET A 165 -7.96 -26.85 9.52
N SER A 166 -8.08 -27.18 10.82
CA SER A 166 -7.03 -27.84 11.62
C SER A 166 -6.59 -29.19 11.03
N LYS A 167 -7.50 -29.92 10.36
CA LYS A 167 -7.22 -31.19 9.66
C LYS A 167 -6.13 -31.07 8.60
N TYR A 168 -5.98 -29.89 8.00
CA TYR A 168 -5.11 -29.63 6.86
C TYR A 168 -3.79 -28.98 7.24
N GLN A 169 -3.49 -28.79 8.51
CA GLN A 169 -2.29 -28.11 8.99
C GLN A 169 -1.00 -28.74 8.49
N ASP A 170 -0.85 -30.06 8.66
CA ASP A 170 0.37 -30.77 8.30
C ASP A 170 0.59 -30.76 6.78
N TRP A 171 -0.51 -30.94 6.01
CA TRP A 171 -0.47 -30.78 4.56
C TRP A 171 -0.01 -29.36 4.16
N TRP A 172 -0.54 -28.32 4.80
CA TRP A 172 -0.17 -26.94 4.46
C TRP A 172 1.31 -26.67 4.75
N LEU A 173 1.84 -27.14 5.88
CA LEU A 173 3.26 -26.98 6.21
C LEU A 173 4.16 -27.68 5.21
N GLN A 174 3.80 -28.89 4.79
CA GLN A 174 4.51 -29.62 3.74
C GLN A 174 4.43 -28.89 2.40
N PHE A 175 3.25 -28.44 2.00
CA PHE A 175 3.04 -27.67 0.75
C PHE A 175 3.94 -26.44 0.68
N ILE A 176 4.02 -25.64 1.75
CA ILE A 176 4.86 -24.42 1.77
C ILE A 176 6.35 -24.75 1.77
N GLU A 177 6.77 -25.88 2.30
CA GLU A 177 8.15 -26.35 2.22
C GLU A 177 8.53 -26.76 0.78
N GLU A 178 7.64 -27.46 0.10
CA GLU A 178 7.80 -27.89 -1.28
C GLU A 178 7.70 -26.75 -2.31
N HIS A 179 6.97 -25.67 -1.96
CA HIS A 179 6.71 -24.50 -2.82
C HIS A 179 7.20 -23.20 -2.17
N PRO A 180 8.52 -22.98 -2.08
CA PRO A 180 9.10 -21.85 -1.34
C PRO A 180 8.74 -20.47 -1.92
N ASP A 181 8.35 -20.40 -3.19
CA ASP A 181 8.00 -19.16 -3.89
C ASP A 181 6.50 -18.85 -3.86
N PHE A 182 5.67 -19.76 -3.32
CA PHE A 182 4.21 -19.57 -3.25
C PHE A 182 3.80 -18.31 -2.49
N ILE A 183 4.51 -17.95 -1.41
CA ILE A 183 4.24 -16.74 -0.62
C ILE A 183 5.40 -15.76 -0.76
N GLN A 184 5.12 -14.60 -1.32
CA GLN A 184 6.09 -13.53 -1.46
C GLN A 184 5.62 -12.23 -0.78
N PRO A 185 6.52 -11.37 -0.28
CA PRO A 185 7.95 -11.63 -0.10
C PRO A 185 8.23 -12.65 1.03
N ALA A 186 9.45 -13.16 1.10
CA ALA A 186 9.86 -14.20 2.05
C ALA A 186 9.55 -13.87 3.53
N SER A 187 9.53 -12.58 3.90
CA SER A 187 9.13 -12.14 5.24
C SER A 187 7.70 -12.56 5.57
N ARG A 188 6.78 -12.48 4.61
CA ARG A 188 5.37 -12.90 4.78
C ARG A 188 5.25 -14.41 4.87
N ARG A 189 6.02 -15.13 4.07
CA ARG A 189 6.10 -16.59 4.16
C ARG A 189 6.49 -17.05 5.57
N ASN A 190 7.55 -16.48 6.13
CA ASN A 190 8.03 -16.83 7.46
C ASN A 190 6.99 -16.49 8.55
N GLU A 191 6.30 -15.37 8.43
CA GLU A 191 5.21 -14.99 9.33
C GLU A 191 4.08 -16.03 9.30
N MET A 192 3.64 -16.47 8.12
CA MET A 192 2.57 -17.45 7.97
C MET A 192 2.97 -18.84 8.48
N ILE A 193 4.20 -19.28 8.23
CA ILE A 193 4.73 -20.53 8.77
C ILE A 193 4.71 -20.50 10.31
N ASN A 194 5.16 -19.40 10.91
CA ASN A 194 5.17 -19.25 12.37
C ASN A 194 3.74 -19.24 12.95
N PHE A 195 2.81 -18.60 12.25
CA PHE A 195 1.40 -18.61 12.64
C PHE A 195 0.82 -20.03 12.63
N VAL A 196 1.00 -20.78 11.55
CA VAL A 196 0.46 -22.14 11.40
C VAL A 196 1.09 -23.11 12.41
N LYS A 197 2.38 -22.97 12.72
CA LYS A 197 3.07 -23.80 13.74
C LYS A 197 2.53 -23.61 15.16
N GLN A 198 1.81 -22.53 15.45
CA GLN A 198 1.14 -22.34 16.73
C GLN A 198 -0.15 -23.18 16.87
N GLY A 199 -0.58 -23.81 15.79
CA GLY A 199 -1.80 -24.62 15.69
C GLY A 199 -2.92 -23.89 14.95
N LEU A 200 -3.44 -24.51 13.89
CA LEU A 200 -4.63 -24.03 13.20
C LEU A 200 -5.89 -24.44 13.96
N GLU A 201 -6.81 -23.51 14.08
CA GLU A 201 -8.15 -23.76 14.58
C GLU A 201 -9.15 -23.88 13.42
N ASP A 202 -10.27 -24.56 13.68
CA ASP A 202 -11.34 -24.68 12.71
C ASP A 202 -12.01 -23.35 12.47
N LEU A 203 -12.28 -23.04 11.21
CA LEU A 203 -12.81 -21.76 10.79
C LEU A 203 -14.33 -21.72 10.91
N CYS A 204 -14.88 -20.77 11.65
CA CYS A 204 -16.31 -20.48 11.65
C CYS A 204 -16.73 -19.87 10.31
N ILE A 205 -17.58 -20.56 9.54
CA ILE A 205 -17.90 -20.24 8.14
C ILE A 205 -19.34 -19.80 7.89
N THR A 206 -20.15 -19.63 8.92
CA THR A 206 -21.52 -19.15 8.78
C THR A 206 -21.91 -18.14 9.85
N ARG A 207 -22.99 -17.40 9.62
CA ARG A 207 -23.58 -16.42 10.53
C ARG A 207 -25.09 -16.54 10.55
N THR A 208 -25.69 -16.21 11.70
CA THR A 208 -27.16 -16.12 11.86
C THR A 208 -27.60 -14.74 12.38
N THR A 209 -26.64 -13.86 12.71
CA THR A 209 -26.90 -12.55 13.32
C THR A 209 -27.26 -11.47 12.30
N PHE A 210 -27.13 -11.75 11.01
CA PHE A 210 -27.53 -10.90 9.89
C PHE A 210 -27.93 -11.76 8.69
N ASP A 211 -28.60 -11.16 7.72
CA ASP A 211 -29.18 -11.85 6.54
C ASP A 211 -28.58 -11.36 5.19
N TRP A 212 -27.76 -10.31 5.21
CA TRP A 212 -27.07 -9.84 4.01
C TRP A 212 -25.81 -10.68 3.72
N GLY A 213 -26.00 -11.79 3.02
CA GLY A 213 -24.98 -12.77 2.65
C GLY A 213 -25.57 -13.87 1.79
N ILE A 214 -24.74 -14.82 1.35
CA ILE A 214 -25.17 -15.97 0.55
C ILE A 214 -25.81 -17.01 1.48
N PRO A 215 -27.08 -17.42 1.24
CA PRO A 215 -27.72 -18.45 2.05
C PRO A 215 -27.00 -19.80 1.94
N VAL A 216 -26.78 -20.46 3.06
CA VAL A 216 -26.20 -21.81 3.13
C VAL A 216 -27.14 -22.82 2.48
N PRO A 217 -26.69 -23.65 1.53
CA PRO A 217 -27.58 -24.52 0.76
C PRO A 217 -28.27 -25.59 1.62
N PHE A 218 -27.62 -26.13 2.63
CA PHE A 218 -28.13 -27.19 3.51
C PHE A 218 -28.80 -26.65 4.80
N ASP A 219 -28.68 -25.33 5.12
CA ASP A 219 -29.36 -24.69 6.25
C ASP A 219 -29.60 -23.20 5.98
N LYS A 220 -30.76 -22.86 5.44
CA LYS A 220 -31.13 -21.51 5.01
C LYS A 220 -31.26 -20.47 6.13
N LYS A 221 -31.15 -20.87 7.40
CA LYS A 221 -31.09 -19.94 8.54
C LYS A 221 -29.73 -19.25 8.65
N HIS A 222 -28.72 -19.80 7.99
CA HIS A 222 -27.37 -19.30 8.00
C HIS A 222 -27.02 -18.61 6.69
N VAL A 223 -26.19 -17.58 6.76
CA VAL A 223 -25.48 -17.00 5.62
C VAL A 223 -24.00 -17.35 5.70
N VAL A 224 -23.36 -17.44 4.55
CA VAL A 224 -21.94 -17.77 4.44
C VAL A 224 -21.09 -16.63 5.00
N TYR A 225 -20.04 -16.98 5.72
CA TYR A 225 -19.05 -16.05 6.25
C TYR A 225 -18.29 -15.35 5.13
N VAL A 226 -18.10 -14.04 5.26
CA VAL A 226 -17.59 -13.15 4.21
C VAL A 226 -16.27 -13.63 3.58
N TRP A 227 -15.32 -14.15 4.35
CA TRP A 227 -14.05 -14.62 3.78
C TRP A 227 -14.16 -15.94 3.02
N PHE A 228 -15.06 -16.87 3.45
CA PHE A 228 -15.32 -18.08 2.68
C PHE A 228 -16.06 -17.75 1.38
N ASP A 229 -16.96 -16.78 1.42
CA ASP A 229 -17.65 -16.19 0.27
C ASP A 229 -16.63 -15.50 -0.65
N ALA A 230 -15.93 -14.49 -0.15
CA ALA A 230 -15.07 -13.61 -0.93
C ALA A 230 -13.96 -14.35 -1.69
N LEU A 231 -13.28 -15.33 -1.08
CA LEU A 231 -12.15 -16.03 -1.72
C LEU A 231 -12.55 -16.82 -2.98
N LEU A 232 -13.78 -17.29 -3.05
CA LEU A 232 -14.30 -18.03 -4.22
C LEU A 232 -14.53 -17.15 -5.47
N ASN A 233 -14.42 -15.82 -5.34
CA ASN A 233 -14.48 -14.92 -6.48
C ASN A 233 -13.47 -15.26 -7.58
N TYR A 234 -12.29 -15.71 -7.19
CA TYR A 234 -11.20 -16.05 -8.10
C TYR A 234 -11.54 -17.22 -9.04
N LEU A 235 -12.37 -18.15 -8.59
CA LEU A 235 -12.91 -19.23 -9.41
C LEU A 235 -14.11 -18.75 -10.24
N THR A 236 -14.98 -17.93 -9.64
CA THR A 236 -16.15 -17.38 -10.33
C THR A 236 -15.78 -16.55 -11.55
N GLY A 237 -14.75 -15.70 -11.43
CA GLY A 237 -14.29 -14.84 -12.51
C GLY A 237 -13.85 -15.61 -13.75
N ILE A 238 -13.29 -16.79 -13.57
CA ILE A 238 -12.86 -17.69 -14.65
C ILE A 238 -13.83 -18.82 -14.94
N LYS A 239 -15.12 -18.63 -14.53
CA LYS A 239 -16.26 -19.48 -14.89
C LYS A 239 -16.18 -20.93 -14.40
N TYR A 240 -15.58 -21.18 -13.24
CA TYR A 240 -15.54 -22.51 -12.61
C TYR A 240 -16.94 -23.14 -12.54
N GLY A 241 -17.05 -24.39 -12.98
CA GLY A 241 -18.32 -25.14 -13.03
C GLY A 241 -19.34 -24.66 -14.08
N VAL A 242 -18.93 -23.74 -14.98
CA VAL A 242 -19.78 -23.19 -16.05
C VAL A 242 -19.13 -23.36 -17.42
N ASP A 243 -17.82 -23.15 -17.52
CA ASP A 243 -17.07 -23.19 -18.78
C ASP A 243 -15.68 -23.80 -18.48
N ASP A 244 -15.59 -25.12 -18.61
CA ASP A 244 -14.38 -25.87 -18.22
C ASP A 244 -13.18 -25.52 -19.11
N GLU A 245 -13.38 -25.20 -20.39
CA GLU A 245 -12.31 -24.80 -21.29
C GLU A 245 -11.70 -23.48 -20.85
N PHE A 246 -12.54 -22.49 -20.53
CA PHE A 246 -12.10 -21.20 -20.05
C PHE A 246 -11.44 -21.32 -18.67
N PHE A 247 -12.01 -22.15 -17.77
CA PHE A 247 -11.44 -22.40 -16.47
C PHE A 247 -10.04 -22.98 -16.56
N HIS A 248 -9.86 -24.09 -17.28
CA HIS A 248 -8.55 -24.76 -17.41
C HIS A 248 -7.52 -23.95 -18.21
N LYS A 249 -7.97 -22.99 -19.03
CA LYS A 249 -7.09 -22.06 -19.71
C LYS A 249 -6.38 -21.12 -18.75
N PHE A 250 -7.06 -20.66 -17.69
CA PHE A 250 -6.57 -19.64 -16.77
C PHE A 250 -6.28 -20.16 -15.36
N TRP A 251 -6.84 -21.30 -14.95
CA TRP A 251 -6.52 -21.90 -13.66
C TRP A 251 -5.37 -22.92 -13.79
N PRO A 252 -4.39 -22.95 -12.86
CA PRO A 252 -4.26 -22.12 -11.65
C PRO A 252 -3.83 -20.68 -11.94
N ALA A 253 -4.26 -19.75 -11.07
CA ALA A 253 -3.85 -18.35 -11.18
C ALA A 253 -2.33 -18.21 -11.07
N ASN A 254 -1.74 -17.35 -11.90
CA ASN A 254 -0.30 -17.08 -11.85
C ASN A 254 0.04 -16.18 -10.66
N LEU A 255 -0.81 -15.17 -10.37
CA LEU A 255 -0.55 -14.24 -9.30
C LEU A 255 -1.83 -13.75 -8.61
N HIS A 256 -1.90 -13.93 -7.29
CA HIS A 256 -2.79 -13.16 -6.43
C HIS A 256 -2.00 -12.03 -5.78
N LEU A 257 -2.22 -10.80 -6.21
CA LEU A 257 -1.61 -9.61 -5.61
C LEU A 257 -2.52 -9.06 -4.52
N VAL A 258 -2.06 -9.01 -3.27
CA VAL A 258 -2.88 -8.63 -2.11
C VAL A 258 -2.13 -7.68 -1.16
N GLY A 259 -2.87 -6.89 -0.38
CA GLY A 259 -2.28 -6.13 0.71
C GLY A 259 -1.77 -7.05 1.83
N LYS A 260 -0.68 -6.65 2.50
CA LYS A 260 -0.06 -7.45 3.57
C LYS A 260 -1.02 -7.84 4.70
N GLU A 261 -2.06 -7.04 4.94
CA GLU A 261 -3.07 -7.27 5.99
C GLU A 261 -3.98 -8.46 5.73
N ILE A 262 -4.13 -8.86 4.46
CA ILE A 262 -4.99 -9.98 4.06
C ILE A 262 -4.22 -11.19 3.53
N VAL A 263 -2.89 -11.18 3.65
CA VAL A 263 -2.03 -12.30 3.21
C VAL A 263 -2.47 -13.60 3.89
N ARG A 264 -2.80 -13.58 5.19
CA ARG A 264 -3.23 -14.78 5.92
C ARG A 264 -4.44 -15.48 5.28
N PHE A 265 -5.42 -14.74 4.82
CA PHE A 265 -6.60 -15.31 4.17
C PHE A 265 -6.27 -15.97 2.84
N HIS A 266 -5.36 -15.38 2.06
CA HIS A 266 -4.98 -15.85 0.73
C HIS A 266 -3.93 -16.94 0.72
N THR A 267 -3.17 -17.08 1.81
CA THR A 267 -2.06 -18.04 1.89
C THR A 267 -2.31 -19.19 2.84
N ILE A 268 -3.30 -19.10 3.73
CA ILE A 268 -3.68 -20.18 4.65
C ILE A 268 -5.10 -20.67 4.31
N ILE A 269 -6.11 -19.82 4.42
CA ILE A 269 -7.50 -20.23 4.26
C ILE A 269 -7.77 -20.65 2.81
N TRP A 270 -7.37 -19.82 1.84
CA TRP A 270 -7.61 -20.09 0.43
C TRP A 270 -6.98 -21.39 -0.08
N PRO A 271 -5.69 -21.69 0.14
CA PRO A 271 -5.11 -22.98 -0.25
C PRO A 271 -5.80 -24.18 0.42
N ILE A 272 -6.16 -24.06 1.70
CA ILE A 272 -6.86 -25.13 2.40
C ILE A 272 -8.26 -25.38 1.80
N MET A 273 -8.98 -24.31 1.44
CA MET A 273 -10.27 -24.45 0.74
C MET A 273 -10.09 -25.13 -0.62
N LEU A 274 -9.11 -24.70 -1.41
CA LEU A 274 -8.80 -25.30 -2.72
C LEU A 274 -8.42 -26.78 -2.60
N HIS A 275 -7.57 -27.11 -1.64
CA HIS A 275 -7.18 -28.49 -1.39
C HIS A 275 -8.37 -29.37 -0.99
N ALA A 276 -9.24 -28.87 -0.09
CA ALA A 276 -10.48 -29.55 0.26
C ALA A 276 -11.42 -29.73 -0.94
N MET A 277 -11.41 -28.80 -1.89
CA MET A 277 -12.17 -28.89 -3.15
C MET A 277 -11.48 -29.77 -4.21
N GLY A 278 -10.24 -30.23 -3.98
CA GLY A 278 -9.46 -31.00 -4.94
C GLY A 278 -9.00 -30.19 -6.14
N LEU A 279 -8.73 -28.89 -5.96
CA LEU A 279 -8.25 -27.97 -6.98
C LEU A 279 -6.76 -27.68 -6.79
N GLU A 280 -6.08 -27.33 -7.90
CA GLU A 280 -4.69 -26.88 -7.88
C GLU A 280 -4.55 -25.54 -7.15
N MET A 281 -3.35 -25.27 -6.61
CA MET A 281 -3.02 -24.02 -5.94
C MET A 281 -2.61 -22.93 -6.92
N PRO A 282 -2.88 -21.64 -6.64
CA PRO A 282 -2.25 -20.54 -7.36
C PRO A 282 -0.72 -20.70 -7.36
N GLN A 283 -0.05 -20.15 -8.38
CA GLN A 283 1.41 -20.23 -8.45
C GLN A 283 2.07 -19.34 -7.40
N GLU A 284 1.53 -18.14 -7.19
CA GLU A 284 2.08 -17.16 -6.26
C GLU A 284 1.01 -16.28 -5.62
N VAL A 285 1.22 -15.97 -4.33
CA VAL A 285 0.50 -14.91 -3.60
C VAL A 285 1.53 -13.88 -3.14
N TYR A 286 1.42 -12.65 -3.65
CA TYR A 286 2.32 -11.57 -3.30
C TYR A 286 1.65 -10.54 -2.37
N GLY A 287 2.20 -10.39 -1.16
CA GLY A 287 1.74 -9.42 -0.18
C GLY A 287 2.48 -8.09 -0.29
N HIS A 288 1.88 -7.09 -0.93
CA HIS A 288 2.48 -5.75 -1.02
C HIS A 288 2.34 -4.96 0.29
N GLY A 289 3.24 -3.98 0.50
CA GLY A 289 3.21 -3.07 1.64
C GLY A 289 2.07 -2.04 1.57
N TRP A 290 1.89 -1.31 2.67
CA TRP A 290 0.91 -0.22 2.72
C TRP A 290 1.43 1.05 2.04
N LEU A 291 0.50 1.84 1.54
CA LEU A 291 0.76 3.23 1.23
C LEU A 291 0.35 4.07 2.45
N VAL A 292 1.33 4.69 3.08
CA VAL A 292 1.15 5.60 4.22
C VAL A 292 1.21 7.05 3.72
N VAL A 293 0.68 7.98 4.50
CA VAL A 293 0.71 9.42 4.21
C VAL A 293 1.43 10.10 5.38
N ASP A 294 2.52 10.81 5.09
CA ASP A 294 3.37 11.46 6.08
C ASP A 294 3.82 10.52 7.22
N GLY A 295 4.12 9.26 6.85
CA GLY A 295 4.56 8.21 7.76
C GLY A 295 3.46 7.50 8.53
N ASP A 296 2.20 7.92 8.40
CA ASP A 296 1.03 7.37 9.09
C ASP A 296 0.14 6.53 8.19
N LYS A 297 -0.44 5.47 8.74
CA LYS A 297 -1.49 4.70 8.05
C LYS A 297 -2.69 5.61 7.79
N MET A 298 -3.20 5.57 6.55
CA MET A 298 -4.41 6.31 6.18
C MET A 298 -5.60 5.88 7.03
N SER A 299 -6.26 6.85 7.65
CA SER A 299 -7.53 6.64 8.35
C SER A 299 -8.42 7.88 8.27
N LYS A 300 -9.74 7.66 8.22
CA LYS A 300 -10.70 8.77 8.21
C LYS A 300 -10.69 9.59 9.49
N SER A 301 -10.44 8.93 10.61
CA SER A 301 -10.35 9.61 11.92
C SER A 301 -9.17 10.57 12.00
N LYS A 302 -8.09 10.31 11.24
CA LYS A 302 -6.94 11.20 11.11
C LYS A 302 -7.11 12.26 10.00
N GLY A 303 -8.13 12.13 9.14
CA GLY A 303 -8.34 13.05 8.02
C GLY A 303 -7.28 12.97 6.90
N ASN A 304 -6.41 11.96 6.91
CA ASN A 304 -5.29 11.82 5.98
C ASN A 304 -5.58 10.86 4.80
N VAL A 305 -6.84 10.59 4.52
CA VAL A 305 -7.24 9.76 3.38
C VAL A 305 -7.14 10.56 2.09
N ILE A 306 -6.32 10.08 1.16
CA ILE A 306 -6.10 10.72 -0.14
C ILE A 306 -7.11 10.20 -1.16
N ASP A 307 -7.88 11.11 -1.75
CA ASP A 307 -8.80 10.83 -2.86
C ASP A 307 -8.02 10.74 -4.18
N PRO A 308 -7.98 9.55 -4.83
CA PRO A 308 -7.28 9.38 -6.09
C PRO A 308 -7.94 10.12 -7.25
N LEU A 309 -9.26 10.31 -7.26
CA LEU A 309 -9.95 11.03 -8.33
C LEU A 309 -9.52 12.48 -8.39
N GLY A 310 -9.43 13.15 -7.23
CA GLY A 310 -8.93 14.52 -7.15
C GLY A 310 -7.49 14.66 -7.65
N LEU A 311 -6.63 13.68 -7.34
CA LEU A 311 -5.26 13.66 -7.87
C LEU A 311 -5.22 13.45 -9.40
N ILE A 312 -6.09 12.58 -9.93
CA ILE A 312 -6.18 12.34 -11.38
C ILE A 312 -6.68 13.59 -12.12
N ASP A 313 -7.63 14.32 -11.54
CA ASP A 313 -8.16 15.56 -12.14
C ASP A 313 -7.09 16.64 -12.24
N GLU A 314 -6.15 16.65 -11.33
CA GLU A 314 -5.07 17.63 -11.27
C GLU A 314 -3.85 17.22 -12.10
N PHE A 315 -3.31 16.03 -11.84
CA PHE A 315 -2.02 15.59 -12.41
C PHE A 315 -2.16 14.69 -13.64
N GLY A 316 -3.35 14.17 -13.89
CA GLY A 316 -3.60 13.14 -14.91
C GLY A 316 -3.26 11.71 -14.42
N ALA A 317 -3.91 10.74 -15.04
CA ALA A 317 -3.80 9.33 -14.65
C ALA A 317 -2.37 8.78 -14.76
N ASP A 318 -1.69 9.05 -15.88
CA ASP A 318 -0.34 8.52 -16.13
C ASP A 318 0.68 9.06 -15.12
N ALA A 319 0.55 10.30 -14.65
CA ALA A 319 1.43 10.87 -13.64
C ALA A 319 1.25 10.16 -12.28
N ILE A 320 -0.01 9.88 -11.90
CA ILE A 320 -0.32 9.13 -10.66
C ILE A 320 0.18 7.69 -10.76
N ARG A 321 -0.10 6.99 -11.85
CA ARG A 321 0.39 5.64 -12.10
C ARG A 321 1.91 5.58 -12.02
N TYR A 322 2.60 6.48 -12.71
CA TYR A 322 4.06 6.58 -12.70
C TYR A 322 4.60 6.76 -11.29
N PHE A 323 4.06 7.72 -10.55
CA PHE A 323 4.48 7.99 -9.18
C PHE A 323 4.35 6.75 -8.29
N LEU A 324 3.18 6.11 -8.29
CA LEU A 324 2.90 4.93 -7.46
C LEU A 324 3.87 3.77 -7.76
N LEU A 325 4.21 3.56 -9.04
CA LEU A 325 5.08 2.46 -9.45
C LEU A 325 6.58 2.79 -9.33
N ARG A 326 6.93 4.07 -9.43
CA ARG A 326 8.32 4.55 -9.43
C ARG A 326 8.87 4.84 -8.04
N GLU A 327 8.05 5.41 -7.17
CA GLU A 327 8.46 5.84 -5.83
C GLU A 327 8.47 4.69 -4.83
N ILE A 328 7.55 3.74 -4.97
CA ILE A 328 7.31 2.70 -3.99
C ILE A 328 7.95 1.40 -4.44
N ASN A 329 8.78 0.80 -3.59
CA ASN A 329 9.29 -0.55 -3.82
C ASN A 329 8.22 -1.57 -3.42
N LEU A 330 7.86 -2.46 -4.35
CA LEU A 330 6.91 -3.53 -4.09
C LEU A 330 7.40 -4.41 -2.92
N GLY A 331 6.52 -4.74 -1.99
CA GLY A 331 6.83 -5.52 -0.78
C GLY A 331 7.20 -4.67 0.45
N SER A 332 7.53 -3.39 0.27
CA SER A 332 7.79 -2.44 1.36
C SER A 332 6.64 -1.44 1.49
N ASP A 333 6.49 -0.86 2.69
CA ASP A 333 5.57 0.26 2.86
C ASP A 333 6.12 1.48 2.10
N GLY A 334 5.23 2.20 1.43
CA GLY A 334 5.56 3.42 0.69
C GLY A 334 4.94 4.65 1.33
N ASN A 335 5.60 5.80 1.23
CA ASN A 335 5.07 7.05 1.72
C ASN A 335 4.58 7.92 0.55
N PHE A 336 3.30 8.31 0.61
CA PHE A 336 2.77 9.29 -0.31
C PHE A 336 3.09 10.70 0.19
N SER A 337 3.70 11.50 -0.66
CA SER A 337 3.91 12.92 -0.45
C SER A 337 3.57 13.66 -1.74
N ARG A 338 2.79 14.73 -1.61
CA ARG A 338 2.42 15.56 -2.76
C ARG A 338 3.65 16.22 -3.40
N ASP A 339 4.59 16.67 -2.58
CA ASP A 339 5.85 17.27 -3.06
C ASP A 339 6.69 16.25 -3.83
N ALA A 340 6.75 15.01 -3.35
CA ALA A 340 7.43 13.93 -4.06
C ALA A 340 6.76 13.65 -5.41
N LEU A 341 5.43 13.66 -5.48
CA LEU A 341 4.69 13.52 -6.75
C LEU A 341 5.03 14.67 -7.72
N ILE A 342 4.97 15.92 -7.28
CA ILE A 342 5.30 17.09 -8.10
C ILE A 342 6.75 17.01 -8.60
N ASN A 343 7.67 16.67 -7.72
CA ASN A 343 9.09 16.53 -8.06
C ASN A 343 9.30 15.43 -9.11
N ARG A 344 8.64 14.28 -8.98
CA ARG A 344 8.72 13.19 -9.97
C ARG A 344 8.15 13.58 -11.32
N VAL A 345 6.98 14.24 -11.34
CA VAL A 345 6.38 14.70 -12.59
C VAL A 345 7.31 15.70 -13.29
N ASN A 346 7.84 16.66 -12.56
CA ASN A 346 8.72 17.67 -13.12
C ASN A 346 10.07 17.11 -13.59
N ALA A 347 10.72 16.28 -12.78
CA ALA A 347 12.05 15.74 -13.10
C ALA A 347 11.95 14.65 -14.18
N ASP A 348 11.19 13.60 -13.91
CA ASP A 348 11.22 12.41 -14.75
C ASP A 348 10.33 12.55 -15.99
N LEU A 349 9.09 13.04 -15.83
CA LEU A 349 8.13 13.06 -16.93
C LEU A 349 8.26 14.31 -17.81
N ALA A 350 8.36 15.50 -17.22
CA ALA A 350 8.45 16.73 -17.98
C ALA A 350 9.89 16.99 -18.50
N ASN A 351 10.88 16.99 -17.59
CA ASN A 351 12.26 17.38 -17.96
C ASN A 351 13.01 16.25 -18.70
N ASP A 352 12.88 14.97 -18.27
CA ASP A 352 13.61 13.90 -18.94
C ASP A 352 12.88 13.42 -20.18
N LEU A 353 11.72 12.76 -20.05
CA LEU A 353 11.00 12.15 -21.16
C LEU A 353 10.40 13.20 -22.10
N GLY A 354 9.69 14.18 -21.53
CA GLY A 354 9.01 15.23 -22.32
C GLY A 354 10.01 16.09 -23.10
N ASN A 355 11.13 16.49 -22.48
CA ASN A 355 12.17 17.25 -23.13
C ASN A 355 12.90 16.46 -24.23
N LEU A 356 13.19 15.15 -23.99
CA LEU A 356 13.81 14.29 -25.01
C LEU A 356 12.96 14.23 -26.28
N LEU A 357 11.64 13.97 -26.14
CA LEU A 357 10.74 13.92 -27.29
C LEU A 357 10.65 15.27 -27.98
N HIS A 358 10.43 16.36 -27.23
CA HIS A 358 10.29 17.69 -27.78
C HIS A 358 11.56 18.16 -28.53
N ARG A 359 12.74 17.96 -27.94
CA ARG A 359 14.02 18.31 -28.59
C ARG A 359 14.22 17.50 -29.87
N THR A 360 14.00 16.19 -29.81
CA THR A 360 14.18 15.29 -30.96
C THR A 360 13.29 15.68 -32.12
N VAL A 361 11.97 15.78 -31.89
CA VAL A 361 11.01 16.15 -32.94
C VAL A 361 11.30 17.54 -33.50
N SER A 362 11.58 18.53 -32.63
CA SER A 362 11.88 19.90 -33.08
C SER A 362 13.17 19.99 -33.90
N MET A 363 14.19 19.18 -33.58
CA MET A 363 15.44 19.15 -34.37
C MET A 363 15.24 18.47 -35.73
N ILE A 364 14.46 17.36 -35.78
CA ILE A 364 14.11 16.69 -37.04
C ILE A 364 13.32 17.62 -37.95
N GLU A 365 12.33 18.34 -37.41
CA GLU A 365 11.60 19.34 -38.18
C GLU A 365 12.51 20.44 -38.73
N LYS A 366 13.35 20.99 -37.86
CA LYS A 366 14.23 22.12 -38.20
C LYS A 366 15.30 21.75 -39.23
N TYR A 367 15.92 20.59 -39.11
CA TYR A 367 17.10 20.25 -39.91
C TYR A 367 16.76 19.38 -41.13
N HIS A 368 15.67 18.61 -41.09
CA HIS A 368 15.30 17.63 -42.12
C HIS A 368 13.84 17.76 -42.60
N GLY A 369 13.19 18.88 -42.34
CA GLY A 369 11.79 19.11 -42.78
C GLY A 369 10.80 18.08 -42.20
N GLY A 370 11.14 17.51 -41.06
CA GLY A 370 10.33 16.50 -40.38
C GLY A 370 10.59 15.05 -40.81
N ILE A 371 11.49 14.79 -41.73
CA ILE A 371 11.74 13.45 -42.28
C ILE A 371 12.89 12.77 -41.52
N VAL A 372 12.65 11.59 -41.02
CA VAL A 372 13.65 10.72 -40.36
C VAL A 372 14.29 9.81 -41.39
N THR A 373 15.62 9.80 -41.44
CA THR A 373 16.38 8.95 -42.37
C THR A 373 17.64 8.44 -41.67
N ASP A 374 17.89 7.15 -41.72
CA ASP A 374 19.19 6.58 -41.37
C ASP A 374 20.06 6.46 -42.63
N THR A 375 21.25 7.04 -42.59
CA THR A 375 22.23 6.98 -43.67
C THR A 375 23.35 5.99 -43.38
N GLY A 376 23.36 5.38 -42.21
CA GLY A 376 24.40 4.47 -41.76
C GLY A 376 25.74 5.14 -41.41
N ALA A 377 25.77 6.49 -41.32
CA ALA A 377 26.97 7.24 -40.90
C ALA A 377 27.17 7.13 -39.35
N SER A 378 27.52 5.93 -38.90
CA SER A 378 27.65 5.58 -37.47
C SER A 378 29.02 5.95 -36.90
N GLU A 379 29.05 6.30 -35.62
CA GLU A 379 30.24 6.53 -34.81
C GLU A 379 30.20 5.66 -33.55
N PRO A 380 31.33 5.43 -32.83
CA PRO A 380 31.38 4.56 -31.63
C PRO A 380 30.31 4.89 -30.58
N ILE A 381 29.97 6.15 -30.38
CA ILE A 381 28.95 6.61 -29.43
C ILE A 381 27.54 6.07 -29.78
N ASP A 382 27.27 5.79 -31.06
CA ASP A 382 25.99 5.21 -31.52
C ASP A 382 25.92 3.73 -31.14
N ASP A 383 27.03 3.01 -31.25
CA ASP A 383 27.11 1.61 -30.90
C ASP A 383 26.98 1.41 -29.39
N GLU A 384 27.53 2.35 -28.57
CA GLU A 384 27.28 2.38 -27.13
C GLU A 384 25.79 2.58 -26.81
N LEU A 385 25.10 3.49 -27.50
CA LEU A 385 23.66 3.71 -27.30
C LEU A 385 22.85 2.46 -27.69
N LYS A 386 23.15 1.84 -28.84
CA LYS A 386 22.48 0.61 -29.30
C LYS A 386 22.71 -0.56 -28.35
N ALA A 387 23.94 -0.72 -27.82
CA ALA A 387 24.28 -1.73 -26.84
C ALA A 387 23.48 -1.53 -25.54
N LEU A 388 23.41 -0.29 -25.05
CA LEU A 388 22.64 0.06 -23.85
C LEU A 388 21.14 -0.23 -24.04
N ILE A 389 20.57 0.08 -25.19
CA ILE A 389 19.16 -0.22 -25.50
C ILE A 389 18.90 -1.73 -25.39
N LYS A 390 19.76 -2.54 -26.04
CA LYS A 390 19.64 -4.00 -25.98
C LYS A 390 19.72 -4.54 -24.54
N GLU A 391 20.67 -4.02 -23.76
CA GLU A 391 20.82 -4.37 -22.35
C GLU A 391 19.60 -3.92 -21.52
N THR A 392 19.11 -2.71 -21.75
CA THR A 392 17.93 -2.16 -21.07
C THR A 392 16.70 -3.03 -21.32
N VAL A 393 16.44 -3.43 -22.56
CA VAL A 393 15.31 -4.32 -22.89
C VAL A 393 15.43 -5.66 -22.17
N ALA A 394 16.63 -6.28 -22.16
CA ALA A 394 16.85 -7.56 -21.48
C ALA A 394 16.66 -7.45 -19.96
N ASN A 395 17.24 -6.42 -19.34
CA ASN A 395 17.12 -6.17 -17.90
C ASN A 395 15.68 -5.79 -17.51
N TYR A 396 14.97 -5.05 -18.36
CA TYR A 396 13.56 -4.71 -18.19
C TYR A 396 12.70 -5.97 -18.08
N VAL A 397 12.86 -6.91 -19.02
CA VAL A 397 12.10 -8.17 -19.00
C VAL A 397 12.37 -8.95 -17.72
N LYS A 398 13.65 -9.11 -17.37
CA LYS A 398 14.04 -9.82 -16.15
C LYS A 398 13.46 -9.18 -14.88
N ALA A 399 13.52 -7.84 -14.78
CA ALA A 399 12.98 -7.13 -13.62
C ALA A 399 11.45 -7.26 -13.53
N MET A 400 10.76 -7.15 -14.67
CA MET A 400 9.30 -7.29 -14.71
C MET A 400 8.82 -8.71 -14.42
N ASP A 401 9.52 -9.73 -14.93
CA ASP A 401 9.21 -11.15 -14.61
C ASP A 401 9.41 -11.44 -13.10
N ASN A 402 10.31 -10.71 -12.43
CA ASN A 402 10.53 -10.80 -10.98
C ASN A 402 9.67 -9.81 -10.17
N MET A 403 8.72 -9.14 -10.80
CA MET A 403 7.89 -8.08 -10.19
C MET A 403 8.67 -6.89 -9.58
N GLU A 404 9.91 -6.67 -10.03
CA GLU A 404 10.76 -5.54 -9.64
C GLU A 404 10.44 -4.30 -10.48
N ILE A 405 9.17 -3.86 -10.46
CA ILE A 405 8.64 -2.80 -11.34
C ILE A 405 9.45 -1.50 -11.21
N ASN A 406 9.79 -1.10 -9.99
CA ASN A 406 10.60 0.10 -9.74
C ASN A 406 11.98 0.00 -10.40
N THR A 407 12.63 -1.17 -10.37
CA THR A 407 13.92 -1.44 -11.03
C THR A 407 13.79 -1.35 -12.54
N ALA A 408 12.73 -1.92 -13.12
CA ALA A 408 12.45 -1.85 -14.55
C ALA A 408 12.27 -0.41 -15.02
N ILE A 409 11.47 0.40 -14.29
CA ILE A 409 11.27 1.81 -14.59
C ILE A 409 12.60 2.58 -14.52
N LYS A 410 13.40 2.38 -13.46
CA LYS A 410 14.72 3.04 -13.32
C LYS A 410 15.64 2.75 -14.50
N GLY A 411 15.65 1.50 -14.98
CA GLY A 411 16.43 1.12 -16.16
C GLY A 411 16.03 1.90 -17.41
N VAL A 412 14.72 2.02 -17.67
CA VAL A 412 14.22 2.80 -18.82
C VAL A 412 14.54 4.29 -18.67
N TRP A 413 14.44 4.87 -17.46
CA TRP A 413 14.79 6.28 -17.24
C TRP A 413 16.30 6.54 -17.35
N ALA A 414 17.16 5.57 -17.00
CA ALA A 414 18.58 5.65 -17.27
C ALA A 414 18.87 5.73 -18.79
N LEU A 415 18.14 4.95 -19.60
CA LEU A 415 18.23 5.04 -21.06
C LEU A 415 17.76 6.42 -21.60
N ILE A 416 16.66 6.97 -21.07
CA ILE A 416 16.15 8.32 -21.42
C ILE A 416 17.21 9.38 -21.09
N SER A 417 17.80 9.33 -19.90
CA SER A 417 18.86 10.25 -19.48
C SER A 417 20.12 10.11 -20.36
N ARG A 418 20.50 8.87 -20.75
CA ARG A 418 21.60 8.64 -21.70
C ARG A 418 21.28 9.22 -23.08
N ALA A 419 20.05 9.11 -23.56
CA ALA A 419 19.63 9.70 -24.83
C ALA A 419 19.65 11.24 -24.80
N ASN A 420 19.26 11.87 -23.69
CA ASN A 420 19.43 13.32 -23.52
C ASN A 420 20.93 13.72 -23.57
N LYS A 421 21.80 12.97 -22.89
CA LYS A 421 23.23 13.20 -22.91
C LYS A 421 23.82 12.98 -24.32
N TYR A 422 23.32 11.99 -25.07
CA TYR A 422 23.71 11.73 -26.45
C TYR A 422 23.44 12.94 -27.37
N ILE A 423 22.33 13.68 -27.16
CA ILE A 423 22.07 14.92 -27.88
C ILE A 423 23.19 15.96 -27.59
N ASP A 424 23.61 16.09 -26.34
CA ASP A 424 24.59 17.10 -25.96
C ASP A 424 26.01 16.73 -26.48
N GLU A 425 26.38 15.44 -26.45
CA GLU A 425 27.66 14.92 -26.94
C GLU A 425 27.79 14.97 -28.46
N THR A 426 26.73 14.64 -29.19
CA THR A 426 26.71 14.68 -30.67
C THR A 426 26.50 16.08 -31.21
N ALA A 427 26.03 17.01 -30.38
CA ALA A 427 25.82 18.43 -30.70
C ALA A 427 25.19 18.66 -32.08
N PRO A 428 23.94 18.21 -32.37
CA PRO A 428 23.30 18.29 -33.67
C PRO A 428 23.29 19.71 -34.28
N TRP A 429 23.26 20.74 -33.45
CA TRP A 429 23.31 22.15 -33.84
C TRP A 429 24.69 22.57 -34.40
N ILE A 430 25.75 21.83 -34.11
CA ILE A 430 27.08 21.99 -34.71
C ILE A 430 27.13 21.21 -36.01
N LEU A 431 26.67 19.93 -36.03
CA LEU A 431 26.61 19.13 -37.26
C LEU A 431 25.80 19.83 -38.37
N ALA A 432 24.71 20.49 -38.03
CA ALA A 432 23.86 21.19 -38.95
C ALA A 432 24.50 22.42 -39.67
N LYS A 433 25.69 22.88 -39.23
CA LYS A 433 26.42 23.98 -39.84
C LYS A 433 27.41 23.52 -40.93
N ASP A 434 27.63 22.22 -41.06
CA ASP A 434 28.61 21.61 -41.94
C ASP A 434 27.92 20.63 -42.90
N GLU A 435 27.79 21.01 -44.17
CA GLU A 435 27.14 20.18 -45.19
C GLU A 435 27.80 18.78 -45.32
N ALA A 436 29.12 18.69 -45.10
CA ALA A 436 29.84 17.44 -45.15
C ALA A 436 29.40 16.48 -44.04
N LYS A 437 28.74 16.95 -42.97
CA LYS A 437 28.23 16.16 -41.86
C LYS A 437 26.72 15.91 -41.93
N ALA A 438 26.07 16.22 -43.05
CA ALA A 438 24.63 16.07 -43.18
C ALA A 438 24.14 14.62 -42.94
N ASP A 439 24.89 13.62 -43.44
CA ASP A 439 24.53 12.22 -43.24
C ASP A 439 24.73 11.78 -41.78
N ARG A 440 25.76 12.30 -41.12
CA ARG A 440 25.97 12.07 -39.68
C ARG A 440 24.80 12.64 -38.87
N LEU A 441 24.36 13.84 -39.19
CA LEU A 441 23.21 14.49 -38.53
C LEU A 441 21.94 13.66 -38.71
N LYS A 442 21.67 13.10 -39.90
CA LYS A 442 20.50 12.25 -40.16
C LYS A 442 20.56 10.97 -39.26
N THR A 443 21.71 10.30 -39.19
CA THR A 443 21.90 9.12 -38.34
C THR A 443 21.68 9.46 -36.86
N VAL A 444 22.18 10.61 -36.38
CA VAL A 444 21.93 11.05 -34.99
C VAL A 444 20.44 11.25 -34.72
N MET A 445 19.72 11.89 -35.65
CA MET A 445 18.28 12.10 -35.51
C MET A 445 17.49 10.79 -35.56
N TYR A 446 17.90 9.85 -36.43
CA TYR A 446 17.32 8.52 -36.48
C TYR A 446 17.51 7.78 -35.15
N ASN A 447 18.72 7.77 -34.60
CA ASN A 447 19.05 7.10 -33.35
C ASN A 447 18.19 7.62 -32.17
N LEU A 448 17.96 8.91 -32.09
CA LEU A 448 17.09 9.49 -31.07
C LEU A 448 15.62 9.11 -31.26
N ALA A 449 15.11 9.16 -32.48
CA ALA A 449 13.74 8.79 -32.80
C ALA A 449 13.48 7.30 -32.54
N GLU A 450 14.44 6.42 -32.92
CA GLU A 450 14.36 4.98 -32.67
C GLU A 450 14.43 4.65 -31.18
N THR A 451 15.28 5.35 -30.43
CA THR A 451 15.33 5.23 -28.96
C THR A 451 13.98 5.57 -28.33
N LEU A 452 13.35 6.69 -28.76
CA LEU A 452 12.03 7.09 -28.27
C LEU A 452 10.93 6.09 -28.65
N ARG A 453 11.00 5.47 -29.83
CA ARG A 453 10.07 4.42 -30.24
C ARG A 453 10.15 3.21 -29.29
N ILE A 454 11.36 2.77 -28.98
CA ILE A 454 11.59 1.65 -28.05
C ILE A 454 11.16 2.03 -26.63
N VAL A 455 11.53 3.21 -26.15
CA VAL A 455 11.10 3.72 -24.85
C VAL A 455 9.58 3.71 -24.75
N ALA A 456 8.85 4.17 -25.78
CA ALA A 456 7.39 4.17 -25.78
C ALA A 456 6.78 2.77 -25.60
N ILE A 457 7.42 1.73 -26.16
CA ILE A 457 7.00 0.34 -25.96
C ILE A 457 7.20 -0.07 -24.49
N LEU A 458 8.39 0.18 -23.93
CA LEU A 458 8.75 -0.25 -22.58
C LEU A 458 7.93 0.45 -21.47
N ILE A 459 7.53 1.70 -21.69
CA ILE A 459 6.73 2.45 -20.69
C ILE A 459 5.23 2.21 -20.82
N SER A 460 4.75 1.55 -21.88
CA SER A 460 3.31 1.36 -22.14
C SER A 460 2.55 0.63 -21.01
N PRO A 461 3.14 -0.29 -20.22
CA PRO A 461 2.47 -0.87 -19.07
C PRO A 461 2.23 0.12 -17.93
N TYR A 462 3.06 1.13 -17.78
CA TYR A 462 3.05 2.05 -16.65
C TYR A 462 2.19 3.29 -16.92
N ILE A 463 2.40 3.92 -18.08
CA ILE A 463 1.78 5.17 -18.52
C ILE A 463 1.13 4.99 -19.90
N PRO A 464 0.01 4.24 -19.93
CA PRO A 464 -0.58 3.72 -21.17
C PRO A 464 -1.09 4.78 -22.12
N THR A 465 -1.38 6.01 -21.65
CA THR A 465 -1.84 7.09 -22.53
C THR A 465 -0.70 7.90 -23.14
N THR A 466 0.50 7.82 -22.57
CA THR A 466 1.70 8.54 -23.04
C THR A 466 2.37 7.84 -24.23
N SER A 467 2.47 6.51 -24.21
CA SER A 467 3.10 5.74 -25.29
C SER A 467 2.47 5.99 -26.67
N PRO A 468 1.14 6.01 -26.83
CA PRO A 468 0.50 6.40 -28.09
C PRO A 468 0.84 7.82 -28.55
N LYS A 469 0.95 8.79 -27.62
CA LYS A 469 1.31 10.18 -27.94
C LYS A 469 2.73 10.29 -28.49
N ILE A 470 3.67 9.50 -27.94
CA ILE A 470 5.05 9.44 -28.45
C ILE A 470 5.03 8.90 -29.88
N TYR A 471 4.33 7.78 -30.14
CA TYR A 471 4.21 7.22 -31.47
C TYR A 471 3.62 8.21 -32.48
N THR A 472 2.54 8.88 -32.09
CA THR A 472 1.91 9.91 -32.94
C THR A 472 2.88 11.04 -33.28
N GLN A 473 3.65 11.55 -32.30
CA GLN A 473 4.62 12.62 -32.55
C GLN A 473 5.82 12.14 -33.38
N LEU A 474 6.18 10.87 -33.28
CA LEU A 474 7.18 10.26 -34.16
C LEU A 474 6.64 9.96 -35.57
N GLY A 475 5.35 10.22 -35.85
CA GLY A 475 4.73 9.94 -37.15
C GLY A 475 4.47 8.45 -37.40
N LEU A 476 4.39 7.66 -36.34
CA LEU A 476 4.13 6.23 -36.39
C LEU A 476 2.65 5.93 -36.17
N GLN A 477 2.17 4.87 -36.82
CA GLN A 477 0.86 4.34 -36.51
C GLN A 477 0.88 3.74 -35.10
N VAL A 478 -0.07 4.14 -34.26
CA VAL A 478 -0.25 3.54 -32.94
C VAL A 478 -0.81 2.13 -33.12
N PRO A 479 -0.11 1.08 -32.62
CA PRO A 479 -0.62 -0.29 -32.75
C PRO A 479 -1.83 -0.49 -31.81
N GLU A 480 -2.69 -1.42 -32.15
CA GLU A 480 -3.78 -1.84 -31.26
C GLU A 480 -3.23 -2.36 -29.92
N GLN A 481 -2.11 -3.07 -29.97
CA GLN A 481 -1.36 -3.55 -28.82
C GLN A 481 0.13 -3.40 -29.08
N PHE A 482 0.87 -2.78 -28.16
CA PHE A 482 2.32 -2.80 -28.16
C PHE A 482 2.83 -4.22 -27.89
N LEU A 483 3.89 -4.62 -28.61
CA LEU A 483 4.54 -5.92 -28.42
C LEU A 483 6.01 -5.74 -28.08
N LEU A 484 6.51 -6.51 -27.12
CA LEU A 484 7.91 -6.49 -26.71
C LEU A 484 8.86 -6.86 -27.86
N ALA A 485 8.42 -7.75 -28.76
CA ALA A 485 9.15 -8.10 -29.96
C ALA A 485 9.44 -6.90 -30.87
N ASP A 486 8.68 -5.81 -30.74
CA ASP A 486 8.92 -4.58 -31.48
C ASP A 486 9.91 -3.63 -30.80
N ALA A 487 10.36 -3.93 -29.58
CA ALA A 487 11.41 -3.18 -28.89
C ALA A 487 12.84 -3.52 -29.39
N GLU A 488 12.94 -4.10 -30.58
CA GLU A 488 14.19 -4.36 -31.28
C GLU A 488 14.63 -3.11 -32.07
N TRP A 489 15.95 -2.88 -32.12
CA TRP A 489 16.53 -1.76 -32.85
C TRP A 489 16.37 -1.90 -34.36
N GLY A 490 16.16 -0.79 -35.05
CA GLY A 490 16.12 -0.70 -36.51
C GLY A 490 14.73 -0.90 -37.11
N LYS A 491 13.68 -0.85 -36.31
CA LYS A 491 12.30 -0.98 -36.79
C LYS A 491 11.59 0.35 -37.13
N LEU A 492 12.25 1.49 -36.90
CA LEU A 492 11.72 2.79 -37.34
C LEU A 492 11.88 2.91 -38.87
N PRO A 493 10.80 3.03 -39.66
CA PRO A 493 10.93 3.10 -41.11
C PRO A 493 11.64 4.38 -41.59
N ASN A 494 12.56 4.26 -42.54
CA ASN A 494 13.13 5.42 -43.22
C ASN A 494 12.04 6.20 -43.96
N GLY A 495 12.14 7.53 -43.95
CA GLY A 495 11.16 8.41 -44.55
C GLY A 495 9.95 8.72 -43.65
N THR A 496 9.94 8.22 -42.41
CA THR A 496 8.91 8.55 -41.43
C THR A 496 8.89 10.08 -41.20
N LYS A 497 7.71 10.67 -41.23
CA LYS A 497 7.52 12.12 -41.02
C LYS A 497 7.03 12.37 -39.61
N VAL A 498 7.85 12.97 -38.77
CA VAL A 498 7.46 13.39 -37.43
C VAL A 498 6.42 14.51 -37.45
N CYS A 499 5.64 14.62 -36.39
CA CYS A 499 4.60 15.63 -36.22
C CYS A 499 4.72 16.22 -34.81
N LYS A 500 5.07 17.51 -34.74
CA LYS A 500 5.14 18.19 -33.44
C LYS A 500 3.75 18.28 -32.81
N GLY A 501 3.65 17.80 -31.59
CA GLY A 501 2.43 17.84 -30.79
C GLY A 501 2.58 18.71 -29.55
N GLU A 502 1.54 18.68 -28.71
CA GLU A 502 1.58 19.28 -27.39
C GLU A 502 2.63 18.59 -26.49
N PRO A 503 3.22 19.30 -25.53
CA PRO A 503 4.10 18.71 -24.54
C PRO A 503 3.42 17.51 -23.85
N LEU A 504 4.16 16.41 -23.64
CA LEU A 504 3.63 15.21 -22.97
C LEU A 504 3.14 15.54 -21.56
N TYR A 505 3.93 16.32 -20.84
CA TYR A 505 3.66 16.75 -19.47
C TYR A 505 4.05 18.23 -19.34
N PRO A 506 3.10 19.11 -19.01
CA PRO A 506 3.43 20.49 -18.64
C PRO A 506 4.17 20.49 -17.30
N ARG A 507 5.08 21.44 -17.14
CA ARG A 507 5.76 21.64 -15.86
C ARG A 507 4.75 22.12 -14.81
N ILE A 508 4.88 21.60 -13.61
CA ILE A 508 4.08 21.97 -12.45
C ILE A 508 4.80 23.09 -11.71
N GLU A 509 4.12 24.20 -11.49
CA GLU A 509 4.59 25.30 -10.65
C GLU A 509 3.78 25.31 -9.35
N VAL A 510 4.46 25.51 -8.23
CA VAL A 510 3.83 25.66 -6.92
C VAL A 510 3.86 27.13 -6.54
N THR A 511 2.72 27.68 -6.21
CA THR A 511 2.58 29.09 -5.78
C THR A 511 2.88 29.24 -4.29
N GLU A 512 3.14 30.47 -3.82
CA GLU A 512 3.46 30.75 -2.41
C GLU A 512 2.34 30.34 -1.44
N ASP A 513 1.09 30.31 -1.91
CA ASP A 513 -0.09 29.87 -1.13
C ASP A 513 -0.38 28.35 -1.27
N GLY A 514 0.55 27.60 -1.88
CA GLY A 514 0.50 26.14 -1.99
C GLY A 514 -0.40 25.60 -3.11
N ALA A 515 -1.02 26.46 -3.94
CA ALA A 515 -1.74 25.99 -5.13
C ALA A 515 -0.76 25.52 -6.20
N THR A 516 -1.21 24.64 -7.12
CA THR A 516 -0.42 24.22 -8.28
C THR A 516 -0.94 24.86 -9.56
N ILE A 517 -0.01 25.19 -10.47
CA ILE A 517 -0.32 25.63 -11.84
C ILE A 517 0.22 24.59 -12.80
N ILE A 518 -0.66 23.99 -13.60
CA ILE A 518 -0.34 22.94 -14.56
C ILE A 518 -0.94 23.33 -15.91
N GLY A 519 -0.09 23.55 -16.93
CA GLY A 519 -0.55 23.98 -18.26
C GLY A 519 -1.35 25.30 -18.24
N GLY A 520 -1.03 26.21 -17.32
CA GLY A 520 -1.74 27.49 -17.15
C GLY A 520 -3.03 27.41 -16.34
N LYS A 521 -3.48 26.20 -15.93
CA LYS A 521 -4.64 26.00 -15.06
C LYS A 521 -4.22 25.97 -13.61
N ARG A 522 -4.85 26.78 -12.77
CA ARG A 522 -4.63 26.80 -11.32
C ARG A 522 -5.54 25.80 -10.64
N TYR A 523 -4.96 25.02 -9.74
CA TYR A 523 -5.66 24.07 -8.86
C TYR A 523 -5.49 24.52 -7.43
N GLU A 524 -6.61 24.89 -6.83
CA GLU A 524 -6.68 25.26 -5.43
C GLU A 524 -6.68 23.99 -4.57
N HIS A 525 -5.76 23.92 -3.63
CA HIS A 525 -5.86 22.91 -2.62
C HIS A 525 -6.64 23.51 -1.44
N LYS A 526 -7.85 23.03 -1.19
CA LYS A 526 -8.32 23.10 0.20
C LYS A 526 -7.23 22.39 0.99
N ALA A 527 -6.45 23.15 1.76
CA ALA A 527 -5.64 22.58 2.81
C ALA A 527 -6.51 21.51 3.45
N ALA A 528 -6.11 20.25 3.45
CA ALA A 528 -6.72 19.23 4.28
C ALA A 528 -6.96 19.95 5.60
N ALA A 529 -8.21 19.99 6.09
CA ALA A 529 -8.63 20.83 7.19
C ALA A 529 -7.47 20.83 8.17
N PRO A 530 -6.87 21.96 8.53
CA PRO A 530 -5.50 22.05 8.99
C PRO A 530 -5.29 20.87 9.91
N ALA A 531 -4.42 19.96 9.54
CA ALA A 531 -3.98 18.88 10.39
C ALA A 531 -3.75 19.63 11.69
N LEU A 532 -4.60 19.37 12.71
CA LEU A 532 -4.60 20.05 13.98
C LEU A 532 -3.18 20.54 14.11
N LYS A 533 -2.94 21.87 13.96
CA LYS A 533 -1.61 22.46 13.78
C LYS A 533 -0.66 21.52 14.47
N GLU A 534 0.31 20.91 13.79
CA GLU A 534 1.42 20.37 14.55
C GLU A 534 1.69 21.48 15.53
N GLU A 535 1.26 21.29 16.79
CA GLU A 535 1.74 22.14 17.88
C GLU A 535 3.22 22.08 17.61
N GLU A 536 3.83 23.19 17.24
CA GLU A 536 5.29 23.31 17.02
C GLU A 536 5.89 22.42 18.08
N LYS A 537 6.54 21.32 17.66
CA LYS A 537 7.07 20.36 18.66
C LYS A 537 7.85 21.22 19.61
N PRO A 538 7.44 21.34 20.86
CA PRO A 538 8.04 22.28 21.78
C PRO A 538 9.54 22.10 21.66
N ALA A 539 10.28 23.19 21.57
CA ALA A 539 11.74 23.13 21.46
C ALA A 539 12.22 22.31 22.66
N MET A 540 12.35 21.01 22.43
CA MET A 540 12.76 20.06 23.48
C MET A 540 14.20 20.42 23.83
N GLU A 541 14.48 20.46 25.12
CA GLU A 541 15.90 20.58 25.56
C GLU A 541 16.73 19.51 24.87
N PRO A 542 17.92 19.85 24.33
CA PRO A 542 18.74 18.86 23.66
C PRO A 542 19.07 17.71 24.61
N ILE A 543 19.07 16.50 24.06
CA ILE A 543 19.43 15.29 24.80
C ILE A 543 20.84 15.50 25.43
N LYS A 544 20.93 15.26 26.73
CA LYS A 544 22.22 15.34 27.45
C LYS A 544 23.23 14.34 26.88
N PRO A 545 24.53 14.57 27.09
CA PRO A 545 25.59 13.65 26.68
C PRO A 545 25.32 12.22 27.14
N GLU A 546 25.75 11.26 26.33
CA GLU A 546 25.66 9.82 26.65
C GLU A 546 26.28 9.50 27.99
N ILE A 547 25.64 8.64 28.78
CA ILE A 547 26.16 8.09 30.03
C ILE A 547 26.25 6.56 29.86
N THR A 548 27.15 5.94 30.62
CA THR A 548 27.29 4.49 30.65
C THR A 548 26.18 3.84 31.50
N PHE A 549 25.90 2.57 31.28
CA PHE A 549 24.96 1.83 32.11
C PHE A 549 25.33 1.85 33.61
N PRO A 550 26.62 1.70 34.02
CA PRO A 550 27.04 1.89 35.39
C PRO A 550 26.80 3.31 35.97
N ASP A 551 26.71 4.33 35.13
CA ASP A 551 26.34 5.69 35.60
C ASP A 551 24.83 5.78 35.88
N PHE A 552 24.02 5.15 35.07
CA PHE A 552 22.58 5.06 35.33
C PHE A 552 22.25 4.20 36.57
N GLU A 553 22.98 3.10 36.80
CA GLU A 553 22.80 2.23 37.99
C GLU A 553 23.07 2.95 39.33
N LYS A 554 23.76 4.08 39.33
CA LYS A 554 23.97 4.90 40.53
C LYS A 554 22.68 5.59 41.00
N ILE A 555 21.62 5.67 40.15
CA ILE A 555 20.34 6.29 40.46
C ILE A 555 19.40 5.21 40.96
N ASP A 556 18.87 5.36 42.19
CA ASP A 556 17.84 4.45 42.72
C ASP A 556 16.45 5.06 42.56
N LEU A 557 15.70 4.52 41.57
CA LEU A 557 14.33 4.93 41.29
C LEU A 557 13.37 3.95 41.96
N ARG A 558 12.42 4.48 42.76
CA ARG A 558 11.45 3.70 43.50
C ARG A 558 10.02 4.18 43.29
N VAL A 559 9.07 3.26 43.32
CA VAL A 559 7.66 3.60 43.45
C VAL A 559 7.38 4.04 44.88
N GLY A 560 6.79 5.21 45.04
CA GLY A 560 6.32 5.73 46.33
C GLY A 560 4.81 5.98 46.30
N LYS A 561 4.12 5.71 47.42
CA LYS A 561 2.72 6.04 47.61
C LYS A 561 2.59 7.31 48.41
N VAL A 562 1.87 8.31 47.90
CA VAL A 562 1.61 9.55 48.63
C VAL A 562 0.59 9.31 49.69
N LEU A 563 0.96 9.51 50.95
CA LEU A 563 0.09 9.35 52.12
C LEU A 563 -0.60 10.67 52.48
N GLU A 564 0.16 11.78 52.42
CA GLU A 564 -0.31 13.11 52.73
C GLU A 564 0.27 14.14 51.77
N ALA A 565 -0.49 15.21 51.52
CA ALA A 565 -0.03 16.32 50.67
C ALA A 565 -0.57 17.64 51.25
N GLU A 566 0.29 18.67 51.28
CA GLU A 566 -0.10 20.02 51.72
C GLU A 566 0.66 21.11 50.93
N LYS A 567 0.02 22.27 50.73
CA LYS A 567 0.66 23.45 50.12
C LYS A 567 1.68 24.07 51.08
N VAL A 568 2.88 24.34 50.55
CA VAL A 568 3.91 24.99 51.35
C VAL A 568 3.55 26.48 51.56
N LYS A 569 3.47 26.91 52.84
CA LYS A 569 3.17 28.30 53.20
C LYS A 569 4.20 29.25 52.56
N LYS A 570 3.71 30.31 51.93
CA LYS A 570 4.49 31.33 51.20
C LYS A 570 5.10 30.85 49.85
N SER A 571 4.74 29.68 49.34
CA SER A 571 5.11 29.24 47.98
C SER A 571 3.85 28.99 47.13
N LYS A 572 3.84 29.52 45.90
CA LYS A 572 2.80 29.26 44.90
C LYS A 572 3.11 28.02 44.05
N LYS A 573 4.29 27.42 44.23
CA LYS A 573 4.78 26.35 43.34
C LYS A 573 5.00 25.01 44.05
N LEU A 574 5.09 24.98 45.38
CA LEU A 574 5.53 23.82 46.13
C LEU A 574 4.40 23.10 46.85
N LEU A 575 4.36 21.78 46.71
CA LEU A 575 3.66 20.84 47.58
C LEU A 575 4.67 20.12 48.48
N LYS A 576 4.33 19.94 49.75
CA LYS A 576 5.00 19.04 50.67
C LYS A 576 4.20 17.74 50.73
N LEU A 577 4.86 16.63 50.50
CA LEU A 577 4.29 15.30 50.41
C LEU A 577 4.91 14.39 51.47
N GLN A 578 4.11 13.54 52.09
CA GLN A 578 4.58 12.36 52.81
C GLN A 578 4.44 11.17 51.90
N VAL A 579 5.56 10.59 51.53
CA VAL A 579 5.61 9.49 50.53
C VAL A 579 6.16 8.23 51.16
N GLU A 580 5.37 7.19 51.18
CA GLU A 580 5.77 5.84 51.60
C GLU A 580 6.57 5.19 50.48
N ILE A 581 7.77 4.71 50.81
CA ILE A 581 8.65 3.99 49.88
C ILE A 581 9.03 2.68 50.56
N GLY A 582 8.27 1.62 50.28
CA GLY A 582 8.42 0.34 50.98
C GLY A 582 8.10 0.47 52.48
N ASN A 583 9.10 0.32 53.34
CA ASN A 583 8.93 0.34 54.81
C ASN A 583 9.23 1.69 55.46
N GLU A 584 9.49 2.74 54.68
CA GLU A 584 9.84 4.07 55.21
C GLU A 584 8.94 5.17 54.60
N VAL A 585 8.70 6.21 55.38
CA VAL A 585 7.98 7.39 54.95
C VAL A 585 8.94 8.58 54.88
N ARG A 586 8.97 9.23 53.71
CA ARG A 586 9.85 10.37 53.48
C ARG A 586 9.06 11.65 53.19
N THR A 587 9.55 12.77 53.71
CA THR A 587 9.10 14.07 53.28
C THR A 587 9.74 14.45 51.97
N ILE A 588 8.92 14.74 50.95
CA ILE A 588 9.39 15.19 49.63
C ILE A 588 8.69 16.51 49.32
N VAL A 589 9.47 17.51 48.89
CA VAL A 589 8.96 18.80 48.43
C VAL A 589 9.11 18.90 46.93
N SER A 590 8.02 19.14 46.22
CA SER A 590 8.01 19.15 44.75
C SER A 590 7.32 20.37 44.17
N GLY A 591 7.81 20.85 43.03
CA GLY A 591 7.36 22.06 42.35
C GLY A 591 6.05 21.89 41.54
N ILE A 592 5.11 21.10 42.01
CA ILE A 592 3.95 20.63 41.24
C ILE A 592 2.63 21.33 41.66
N SER A 593 2.64 22.27 42.62
CA SER A 593 1.42 22.93 43.17
C SER A 593 0.63 23.74 42.15
N GLN A 594 1.20 24.07 40.99
CA GLN A 594 0.51 24.75 39.90
C GLN A 594 -0.27 23.80 39.00
N TYR A 595 0.00 22.48 39.10
CA TYR A 595 -0.53 21.45 38.23
C TYR A 595 -1.39 20.44 38.96
N TYR A 596 -1.17 20.26 40.28
CA TYR A 596 -1.90 19.31 41.12
C TYR A 596 -2.33 19.94 42.46
N GLU A 597 -3.57 19.76 42.80
CA GLU A 597 -4.06 20.09 44.14
C GLU A 597 -3.68 18.96 45.13
N PRO A 598 -3.48 19.27 46.44
CA PRO A 598 -3.11 18.29 47.45
C PRO A 598 -3.99 17.03 47.45
N GLU A 599 -5.30 17.19 47.30
CA GLU A 599 -6.28 16.12 47.35
C GLU A 599 -6.12 15.15 46.14
N GLN A 600 -5.59 15.62 45.06
CA GLN A 600 -5.32 14.80 43.85
C GLN A 600 -4.07 13.95 44.02
N MET A 601 -3.21 14.26 44.98
CA MET A 601 -1.94 13.57 45.21
C MET A 601 -2.09 12.44 46.22
N VAL A 602 -2.97 12.59 47.21
CA VAL A 602 -3.13 11.56 48.26
C VAL A 602 -3.63 10.24 47.69
N GLY A 603 -2.95 9.17 48.04
CA GLY A 603 -3.24 7.81 47.57
C GLY A 603 -2.61 7.45 46.23
N ARG A 604 -1.99 8.41 45.51
CA ARG A 604 -1.38 8.22 44.20
C ARG A 604 -0.01 7.58 44.32
N ASN A 605 0.31 6.71 43.36
CA ASN A 605 1.66 6.19 43.17
C ASN A 605 2.48 7.17 42.32
N VAL A 606 3.75 7.36 42.67
CA VAL A 606 4.69 8.27 42.03
C VAL A 606 6.06 7.61 41.90
N VAL A 607 6.85 8.03 40.93
CA VAL A 607 8.26 7.58 40.85
C VAL A 607 9.14 8.60 41.56
N VAL A 608 9.99 8.11 42.47
CA VAL A 608 10.89 8.89 43.32
C VAL A 608 12.34 8.52 43.05
N VAL A 609 13.21 9.53 42.90
CA VAL A 609 14.66 9.35 43.02
C VAL A 609 14.96 9.23 44.51
N ALA A 610 15.18 7.99 44.99
CA ALA A 610 15.24 7.67 46.41
C ALA A 610 16.60 7.90 47.04
N ASN A 611 17.68 7.87 46.27
CA ASN A 611 19.04 8.07 46.76
C ASN A 611 19.61 9.47 46.50
N LEU A 612 18.75 10.46 46.24
CA LEU A 612 19.15 11.85 46.10
C LEU A 612 19.46 12.43 47.52
N ALA A 613 20.58 13.17 47.62
CA ALA A 613 20.96 13.82 48.87
C ALA A 613 19.86 14.79 49.34
N PRO A 614 19.50 14.83 50.65
CA PRO A 614 18.50 15.72 51.16
C PRO A 614 18.79 17.20 50.86
N ALA A 615 17.76 17.96 50.47
CA ALA A 615 17.84 19.37 50.13
C ALA A 615 16.80 20.19 50.91
N LYS A 616 17.13 21.38 51.36
CA LYS A 616 16.19 22.30 52.03
C LYS A 616 15.49 23.21 51.02
N LEU A 617 14.16 23.05 50.88
CA LEU A 617 13.30 23.89 50.06
C LEU A 617 12.32 24.66 50.92
N MET A 618 12.44 26.00 50.93
CA MET A 618 11.64 26.92 51.82
C MET A 618 11.68 26.50 53.30
N GLY A 619 12.84 26.01 53.77
CA GLY A 619 13.03 25.59 55.14
C GLY A 619 12.56 24.16 55.49
N ILE A 620 11.98 23.43 54.55
CA ILE A 620 11.57 22.06 54.68
C ILE A 620 12.60 21.15 54.03
N GLU A 621 13.06 20.10 54.72
CA GLU A 621 14.00 19.14 54.19
C GLU A 621 13.25 18.14 53.27
N SER A 622 13.68 18.05 52.01
CA SER A 622 13.20 17.10 51.02
C SER A 622 14.17 15.93 50.90
N CYS A 623 13.71 14.70 51.15
CA CYS A 623 14.52 13.50 51.14
C CYS A 623 14.23 12.65 49.89
N GLY A 624 14.27 13.25 48.71
CA GLY A 624 14.04 12.67 47.41
C GLY A 624 13.44 13.65 46.42
N MET A 625 13.23 13.20 45.18
CA MET A 625 12.66 14.01 44.12
C MET A 625 11.64 13.18 43.33
N LEU A 626 10.46 13.77 43.02
CA LEU A 626 9.51 13.16 42.11
C LEU A 626 9.97 13.27 40.67
N LEU A 627 9.78 12.24 39.87
CA LEU A 627 9.97 12.29 38.44
C LEU A 627 8.71 12.85 37.77
N CYS A 628 8.91 13.89 36.99
CA CYS A 628 7.87 14.52 36.19
C CYS A 628 8.37 14.70 34.75
N ALA A 629 7.48 14.56 33.78
CA ALA A 629 7.69 14.96 32.40
C ALA A 629 7.11 16.36 32.17
N SER A 630 7.80 17.22 31.43
CA SER A 630 7.32 18.54 31.04
C SER A 630 7.50 18.74 29.54
N ASP A 631 6.53 19.39 28.90
CA ASP A 631 6.59 19.69 27.46
C ASP A 631 7.31 21.01 27.13
N GLY A 632 7.87 21.68 28.13
CA GLY A 632 8.51 23.00 27.95
C GLY A 632 7.54 24.15 27.65
N GLN A 633 6.25 23.89 27.41
CA GLN A 633 5.21 24.89 27.10
C GLN A 633 4.25 25.15 28.28
N GLY A 634 4.54 24.58 29.43
CA GLY A 634 3.77 24.82 30.65
C GLY A 634 2.85 23.66 31.06
N LYS A 635 2.91 22.52 30.43
CA LYS A 635 2.33 21.26 30.94
C LYS A 635 3.38 20.48 31.71
N LEU A 636 2.93 19.87 32.83
CA LEU A 636 3.73 18.95 33.63
C LEU A 636 2.87 17.74 34.00
N ALA A 637 3.40 16.55 33.81
CA ALA A 637 2.77 15.29 34.20
C ALA A 637 3.69 14.48 35.11
N LEU A 638 3.13 13.82 36.13
CA LEU A 638 3.83 12.85 36.94
C LEU A 638 4.08 11.57 36.12
N VAL A 639 5.23 10.93 36.33
CA VAL A 639 5.45 9.57 35.86
C VAL A 639 4.68 8.64 36.80
N ASP A 640 3.61 8.04 36.28
CA ASP A 640 2.62 7.30 37.06
C ASP A 640 2.81 5.78 36.94
N PRO A 641 3.26 5.08 37.98
CA PRO A 641 3.40 3.63 38.03
C PRO A 641 2.15 2.97 38.67
N THR A 642 0.95 3.18 38.13
CA THR A 642 -0.35 2.91 38.75
C THR A 642 -0.53 1.48 39.27
N GLU A 643 0.13 0.48 38.64
CA GLU A 643 -0.09 -0.95 38.93
C GLU A 643 0.95 -1.54 39.90
N LEU A 644 1.93 -0.77 40.34
CA LEU A 644 3.05 -1.28 41.15
C LEU A 644 2.94 -0.87 42.61
N VAL A 645 3.34 -1.76 43.50
CA VAL A 645 3.32 -1.51 44.93
C VAL A 645 4.46 -0.57 45.37
N SER A 646 4.23 0.18 46.48
CA SER A 646 5.24 1.03 47.10
C SER A 646 6.50 0.25 47.42
N GLY A 647 7.69 0.82 47.13
CA GLY A 647 9.00 0.21 47.26
C GLY A 647 9.49 -0.53 46.01
N SER A 648 8.66 -0.79 45.01
CA SER A 648 9.08 -1.41 43.75
C SER A 648 10.19 -0.60 43.07
N ARG A 649 11.20 -1.30 42.55
CA ARG A 649 12.33 -0.66 41.83
C ARG A 649 11.94 -0.37 40.38
N VAL A 650 12.20 0.85 39.95
CA VAL A 650 12.07 1.25 38.54
C VAL A 650 13.44 1.08 37.88
N LYS A 651 13.46 0.41 36.73
CA LYS A 651 14.71 0.05 36.01
C LYS A 651 14.74 0.72 34.65
#